data_8eda4c0ae7181dc79b7402b9a5652093
#
_entry.id   8eda4c0ae7181dc79b7402b9a5652093
#
_cell.length_a   1.000
_cell.length_b   1.000
_cell.length_c   1.000
_cell.angle_alpha   90.00
_cell.angle_beta   90.00
_cell.angle_gamma   90.00
#
_symmetry.space_group_name_H-M   'P 1'
#
loop_
_entity.id
_entity.type
_entity.pdbx_description
1 polymer ?
#
loop_
_entity_poly.entity_id
_entity_poly.type
_entity_poly.pdbx_seq_one_letter_code
_entity_poly.pdbx_strand_id
1 'polypeptide(L)'
;YVKLLCNAFSALTVFVLQTFRHGFPYQPTAVAFDPVQRLLAIGTKTGSLRILGRPGVDSHVKHEDNVAVIQIQFLINEGALVTATTDNSVHLWNFRQKKPEIVQSVKFQKEEITCIYLPLQSKWLYVGTKNGNVYYVNIETFVISGYIINWNKAIELCRKTHPGAVVHLCENPLDHSKLLIGFETGQLVLWDLCLKKAEHRWQTPEPLTSISWHYDGKQFVCSHTDGSLTYWSTRYLDKPNSINLPHAKTNKDGKLETCKPINKVEWRHLRSGDAFVIFSGGLPHDTAGRSPSITVMQGKNITVLEMEHNVVDFVTLCENPWNFDAPSPYAVVVVLQNDLVVLDLLTPGFPLFENPYPMDLHESPVTCCSYFADCPSDLIPAFYCVGSRGSQRRTGFSEKDWPLSGGEWSPTSCSYNEIILTGHADGSVKFWDASAGSLQVLYKLKTAKVFEKNHSRSMDGSDDEPYAVQLISLCPESRKLCIAGASSYVMLFKFRKLESISETCVLEIPIFLKFNGIFFLHFPKPGADYGLPVKVRSGVQKKPPGFQPFLVCLTSVVAGKKPVQITALSINSSYGLMAYGNENGIAVIDIVQKVCVLNVGTPDLYGACDPYMRVPRSPKCANPSSCDFTSENERCRSPSNDQVEIFFFFHIIHNKLDSTSSRSRSSSMSSLENINYEAVQCLAFADSYTKNVIVFHYLLIIEYYFTGSIFRLSGGILTMSFLDCNGALIPYSYEAWKDESRDKQKTPTKLASNSRMSPPPSGSTEMACDRQFVVIVSEKQARVVALPSHNCVYRQQLVENDFVVKSEIISLKDSVCLVCYISTGRVVAHSLPSLRPLIDIDFLPLADLSFQTRKPGIVDPMLSIWGQQMFVNEDTDQIARTFCFSNRGHGLYLCSPTELQKFTVSAEFSASLAEMMGELFFPHEMPEAPKQSFFVGLFGSGVRTLNREELFGETSSGRASRSLAKHIPRSSAQIEQLGQRASTAASEVSRAHQQVLEPENFSSSAHGLMLKYKDKKWYQL
;
A
#
# COMPACT_ATOMS: atom_id res chain seq x y z
N TYR A 1 -12.75 -19.22 12.49
CA TYR A 1 -13.58 -18.74 13.58
C TYR A 1 -13.62 -19.74 14.77
N VAL A 2 -13.75 -21.04 14.54
CA VAL A 2 -13.83 -22.06 15.61
C VAL A 2 -12.48 -22.28 16.32
N LYS A 3 -11.32 -22.15 15.63
CA LYS A 3 -9.99 -22.14 16.27
C LYS A 3 -9.74 -20.89 17.12
N LEU A 4 -10.39 -19.77 16.81
CA LEU A 4 -10.34 -18.51 17.58
C LEU A 4 -11.07 -18.59 18.92
N LEU A 5 -12.14 -19.37 19.01
CA LEU A 5 -12.94 -19.50 20.23
C LEU A 5 -12.35 -20.48 21.26
N CYS A 6 -11.56 -21.45 20.85
CA CYS A 6 -10.96 -22.43 21.77
C CYS A 6 -9.74 -21.92 22.54
N ASN A 7 -9.08 -20.84 22.09
CA ASN A 7 -7.96 -20.22 22.80
C ASN A 7 -8.36 -18.98 23.63
N ALA A 8 -9.63 -18.68 23.76
CA ALA A 8 -10.13 -17.45 24.42
C ALA A 8 -10.01 -17.45 25.95
N PHE A 9 -9.36 -18.46 26.55
CA PHE A 9 -9.30 -18.58 28.01
C PHE A 9 -7.90 -18.44 28.62
N SER A 10 -6.92 -17.91 27.86
CA SER A 10 -5.61 -17.64 28.44
C SER A 10 -5.01 -16.39 27.81
N ALA A 11 -5.10 -15.30 28.52
CA ALA A 11 -4.30 -14.08 28.45
C ALA A 11 -3.90 -13.54 27.06
N LEU A 12 -4.32 -12.30 26.77
CA LEU A 12 -3.91 -11.48 25.63
C LEU A 12 -4.14 -12.13 24.26
N THR A 13 -5.31 -11.95 23.71
CA THR A 13 -5.60 -12.25 22.32
C THR A 13 -4.91 -11.21 21.41
N VAL A 14 -3.66 -11.47 21.04
CA VAL A 14 -2.99 -10.77 19.96
C VAL A 14 -3.35 -11.51 18.65
N PHE A 15 -3.86 -10.83 17.65
CA PHE A 15 -4.12 -11.39 16.32
C PHE A 15 -3.78 -10.33 15.26
N VAL A 16 -3.45 -10.77 14.06
CA VAL A 16 -3.13 -9.86 12.96
C VAL A 16 -4.34 -9.71 12.06
N LEU A 17 -4.78 -8.47 11.87
CA LEU A 17 -5.90 -8.12 11.02
C LEU A 17 -5.48 -7.05 10.02
N GLN A 18 -5.68 -7.32 8.73
CA GLN A 18 -5.58 -6.29 7.69
C GLN A 18 -6.73 -5.31 7.84
N THR A 19 -6.41 -4.01 7.81
CA THR A 19 -7.36 -2.93 8.05
C THR A 19 -7.64 -2.16 6.76
N PHE A 20 -7.06 -0.98 6.61
CA PHE A 20 -7.32 -0.09 5.47
C PHE A 20 -6.25 -0.23 4.39
N ARG A 21 -6.67 -0.13 3.14
CA ARG A 21 -5.78 -0.06 1.97
C ARG A 21 -5.87 1.33 1.36
N HIS A 22 -4.71 1.94 1.09
CA HIS A 22 -4.59 3.29 0.55
C HIS A 22 -3.81 3.27 -0.77
N GLY A 23 -4.01 4.28 -1.58
CA GLY A 23 -3.40 4.42 -2.90
C GLY A 23 -4.32 4.00 -4.03
N PHE A 24 -3.83 4.04 -5.26
CA PHE A 24 -4.58 3.68 -6.46
C PHE A 24 -4.49 2.17 -6.74
N PRO A 25 -5.60 1.50 -7.11
CA PRO A 25 -5.58 0.07 -7.45
C PRO A 25 -4.56 -0.26 -8.54
N TYR A 26 -3.67 -1.20 -8.26
CA TYR A 26 -2.59 -1.56 -9.17
C TYR A 26 -3.10 -2.34 -10.38
N GLN A 27 -2.71 -1.90 -11.60
CA GLN A 27 -3.13 -2.49 -12.88
C GLN A 27 -4.66 -2.61 -13.01
N PRO A 28 -5.41 -1.49 -13.01
CA PRO A 28 -6.85 -1.51 -13.20
C PRO A 28 -7.19 -2.07 -14.59
N THR A 29 -8.34 -2.72 -14.71
CA THR A 29 -8.81 -3.36 -15.95
C THR A 29 -10.24 -3.01 -16.32
N ALA A 30 -11.06 -2.67 -15.33
CA ALA A 30 -12.49 -2.39 -15.54
C ALA A 30 -13.01 -1.36 -14.55
N VAL A 31 -14.03 -0.60 -14.96
CA VAL A 31 -14.73 0.37 -14.10
C VAL A 31 -16.24 0.26 -14.29
N ALA A 32 -16.99 0.45 -13.21
CA ALA A 32 -18.45 0.58 -13.23
C ALA A 32 -18.91 1.59 -12.19
N PHE A 33 -20.09 2.19 -12.40
CA PHE A 33 -20.67 3.20 -11.52
C PHE A 33 -22.14 2.90 -11.24
N ASP A 34 -22.56 3.02 -10.00
CA ASP A 34 -23.97 3.02 -9.60
C ASP A 34 -24.46 4.48 -9.47
N PRO A 35 -25.32 4.98 -10.37
CA PRO A 35 -25.74 6.38 -10.36
C PRO A 35 -26.68 6.71 -9.21
N VAL A 36 -27.36 5.74 -8.59
CA VAL A 36 -28.25 5.95 -7.45
C VAL A 36 -27.47 5.95 -6.15
N GLN A 37 -26.63 4.93 -5.94
CA GLN A 37 -25.78 4.82 -4.77
C GLN A 37 -24.55 5.74 -4.85
N ARG A 38 -24.20 6.27 -6.04
CA ARG A 38 -23.01 7.09 -6.32
C ARG A 38 -21.71 6.42 -5.89
N LEU A 39 -21.62 5.11 -6.12
CA LEU A 39 -20.47 4.27 -5.86
C LEU A 39 -19.74 3.92 -7.15
N LEU A 40 -18.42 3.94 -7.11
CA LEU A 40 -17.55 3.52 -8.20
C LEU A 40 -16.87 2.20 -7.85
N ALA A 41 -16.88 1.23 -8.75
CA ALA A 41 -16.14 -0.02 -8.62
C ALA A 41 -15.00 -0.09 -9.65
N ILE A 42 -13.80 -0.47 -9.22
CA ILE A 42 -12.62 -0.67 -10.06
C ILE A 42 -12.12 -2.09 -9.88
N GLY A 43 -12.03 -2.84 -10.97
CA GLY A 43 -11.42 -4.17 -11.02
C GLY A 43 -9.98 -4.10 -11.49
N THR A 44 -9.16 -5.06 -11.08
CA THR A 44 -7.73 -5.11 -11.41
C THR A 44 -7.32 -6.41 -12.08
N LYS A 45 -6.13 -6.39 -12.67
CA LYS A 45 -5.51 -7.57 -13.29
C LYS A 45 -5.17 -8.67 -12.28
N THR A 46 -4.99 -8.31 -11.01
CA THR A 46 -4.71 -9.27 -9.92
C THR A 46 -5.98 -9.81 -9.23
N GLY A 47 -7.16 -9.51 -9.78
CA GLY A 47 -8.44 -9.95 -9.24
C GLY A 47 -8.95 -9.15 -8.05
N SER A 48 -8.33 -8.00 -7.75
CA SER A 48 -8.83 -7.10 -6.71
C SER A 48 -10.01 -6.29 -7.22
N LEU A 49 -10.98 -6.07 -6.35
CA LEU A 49 -12.13 -5.20 -6.53
C LEU A 49 -12.09 -4.10 -5.47
N ARG A 50 -12.07 -2.84 -5.92
CA ARG A 50 -12.13 -1.66 -5.06
C ARG A 50 -13.46 -0.95 -5.27
N ILE A 51 -14.20 -0.68 -4.18
CA ILE A 51 -15.46 0.07 -4.24
C ILE A 51 -15.24 1.39 -3.48
N LEU A 52 -15.42 2.50 -4.19
CA LEU A 52 -15.19 3.85 -3.70
C LEU A 52 -16.50 4.64 -3.61
N GLY A 53 -16.75 5.25 -2.46
CA GLY A 53 -17.80 6.23 -2.24
C GLY A 53 -17.22 7.60 -1.88
N ARG A 54 -17.86 8.32 -0.94
CA ARG A 54 -17.28 9.56 -0.39
C ARG A 54 -15.94 9.30 0.31
N PRO A 55 -15.07 10.30 0.48
CA PRO A 55 -13.83 10.14 1.22
C PRO A 55 -14.04 9.45 2.58
N GLY A 56 -13.32 8.36 2.84
CA GLY A 56 -13.49 7.50 4.01
C GLY A 56 -14.38 6.27 3.77
N VAL A 57 -15.16 6.24 2.69
CA VAL A 57 -15.92 5.07 2.24
C VAL A 57 -15.14 4.37 1.14
N ASP A 58 -14.41 3.35 1.52
CA ASP A 58 -13.54 2.59 0.63
C ASP A 58 -13.51 1.13 1.08
N SER A 59 -13.77 0.22 0.17
CA SER A 59 -13.69 -1.22 0.43
C SER A 59 -12.84 -1.92 -0.60
N HIS A 60 -11.99 -2.80 -0.12
CA HIS A 60 -11.11 -3.63 -0.93
C HIS A 60 -11.38 -5.10 -0.65
N VAL A 61 -11.68 -5.84 -1.72
CA VAL A 61 -11.84 -7.29 -1.69
C VAL A 61 -11.13 -7.92 -2.87
N LYS A 62 -10.90 -9.23 -2.83
CA LYS A 62 -10.15 -9.95 -3.86
C LYS A 62 -10.83 -11.27 -4.19
N HIS A 63 -10.79 -11.67 -5.46
CA HIS A 63 -11.17 -13.01 -5.90
C HIS A 63 -10.14 -14.03 -5.40
N GLU A 64 -10.57 -15.26 -5.12
CA GLU A 64 -9.72 -16.29 -4.49
C GLU A 64 -8.50 -16.66 -5.37
N ASP A 65 -8.67 -16.74 -6.69
CA ASP A 65 -7.66 -17.30 -7.60
C ASP A 65 -6.73 -16.27 -8.27
N ASN A 66 -6.65 -15.02 -7.80
CA ASN A 66 -5.84 -13.95 -8.41
C ASN A 66 -6.09 -13.74 -9.92
N VAL A 67 -7.31 -13.97 -10.38
CA VAL A 67 -7.71 -13.88 -11.78
C VAL A 67 -8.13 -12.47 -12.16
N ALA A 68 -7.73 -11.97 -13.33
CA ALA A 68 -8.04 -10.61 -13.75
C ALA A 68 -9.55 -10.39 -13.92
N VAL A 69 -10.03 -9.23 -13.47
CA VAL A 69 -11.41 -8.79 -13.70
C VAL A 69 -11.51 -8.24 -15.13
N ILE A 70 -12.38 -8.79 -15.95
CA ILE A 70 -12.60 -8.35 -17.33
C ILE A 70 -13.57 -7.17 -17.36
N GLN A 71 -14.69 -7.31 -16.62
CA GLN A 71 -15.78 -6.33 -16.62
C GLN A 71 -16.57 -6.38 -15.32
N ILE A 72 -17.18 -5.25 -14.95
CA ILE A 72 -18.02 -5.08 -13.76
C ILE A 72 -19.36 -4.51 -14.18
N GLN A 73 -20.45 -5.00 -13.57
CA GLN A 73 -21.80 -4.45 -13.72
C GLN A 73 -22.47 -4.34 -12.36
N PHE A 74 -22.96 -3.15 -12.00
CA PHE A 74 -23.78 -3.01 -10.80
C PHE A 74 -25.21 -3.50 -11.00
N LEU A 75 -25.78 -4.13 -10.00
CA LEU A 75 -27.22 -4.21 -9.81
C LEU A 75 -27.63 -2.87 -9.17
N ILE A 76 -28.04 -1.93 -10.02
CA ILE A 76 -28.26 -0.55 -9.63
C ILE A 76 -29.21 -0.44 -8.45
N ASN A 77 -28.75 0.24 -7.39
CA ASN A 77 -29.48 0.44 -6.12
C ASN A 77 -29.86 -0.86 -5.37
N GLU A 78 -29.23 -1.99 -5.67
CA GLU A 78 -29.52 -3.26 -5.01
C GLU A 78 -28.45 -3.69 -4.00
N GLY A 79 -27.36 -2.94 -3.86
CA GLY A 79 -26.24 -3.30 -2.97
C GLY A 79 -25.49 -4.54 -3.41
N ALA A 80 -25.45 -4.76 -4.72
CA ALA A 80 -24.77 -5.89 -5.34
C ALA A 80 -24.13 -5.51 -6.69
N LEU A 81 -23.13 -6.26 -7.11
CA LEU A 81 -22.51 -6.15 -8.43
C LEU A 81 -22.07 -7.52 -8.93
N VAL A 82 -21.89 -7.60 -10.26
CA VAL A 82 -21.39 -8.80 -10.94
C VAL A 82 -20.02 -8.49 -11.53
N THR A 83 -19.07 -9.41 -11.37
CA THR A 83 -17.77 -9.39 -12.03
C THR A 83 -17.62 -10.57 -12.98
N ALA A 84 -17.03 -10.34 -14.16
CA ALA A 84 -16.54 -11.39 -15.06
C ALA A 84 -15.02 -11.45 -14.95
N THR A 85 -14.45 -12.63 -14.90
CA THR A 85 -13.00 -12.87 -14.71
C THR A 85 -12.40 -13.71 -15.83
N THR A 86 -11.07 -13.61 -16.01
CA THR A 86 -10.34 -14.27 -17.12
C THR A 86 -10.32 -15.78 -17.04
N ASP A 87 -10.68 -16.39 -15.93
CA ASP A 87 -10.86 -17.84 -15.78
C ASP A 87 -12.24 -18.31 -16.27
N ASN A 88 -13.00 -17.40 -16.91
CA ASN A 88 -14.36 -17.61 -17.43
C ASN A 88 -15.42 -17.83 -16.35
N SER A 89 -15.20 -17.23 -15.19
CA SER A 89 -16.17 -17.20 -14.10
C SER A 89 -16.91 -15.87 -14.04
N VAL A 90 -18.16 -15.95 -13.60
CA VAL A 90 -18.98 -14.79 -13.25
C VAL A 90 -19.30 -14.90 -11.76
N HIS A 91 -19.10 -13.83 -11.02
CA HIS A 91 -19.30 -13.79 -9.58
C HIS A 91 -20.33 -12.71 -9.21
N LEU A 92 -21.23 -13.03 -8.28
CA LEU A 92 -22.15 -12.08 -7.67
C LEU A 92 -21.61 -11.66 -6.30
N TRP A 93 -21.34 -10.37 -6.17
CA TRP A 93 -20.92 -9.74 -4.93
C TRP A 93 -22.08 -9.05 -4.24
N ASN A 94 -22.17 -9.20 -2.92
CA ASN A 94 -23.07 -8.45 -2.06
C ASN A 94 -22.27 -7.50 -1.19
N PHE A 95 -22.58 -6.20 -1.21
CA PHE A 95 -21.95 -5.17 -0.40
C PHE A 95 -22.94 -4.39 0.48
N ARG A 96 -24.11 -4.97 0.77
CA ARG A 96 -25.04 -4.45 1.79
C ARG A 96 -24.46 -4.53 3.20
N GLN A 97 -23.51 -5.44 3.41
CA GLN A 97 -22.68 -5.51 4.60
C GLN A 97 -21.42 -4.66 4.44
N LYS A 98 -20.80 -4.25 5.55
CA LYS A 98 -19.57 -3.42 5.54
C LYS A 98 -18.42 -4.04 4.74
N LYS A 99 -18.33 -5.37 4.66
CA LYS A 99 -17.37 -6.10 3.85
C LYS A 99 -18.08 -6.80 2.70
N PRO A 100 -17.77 -6.49 1.44
CA PRO A 100 -18.30 -7.19 0.30
C PRO A 100 -17.90 -8.67 0.29
N GLU A 101 -18.82 -9.54 -0.09
CA GLU A 101 -18.60 -10.99 -0.16
C GLU A 101 -19.19 -11.57 -1.45
N ILE A 102 -18.55 -12.62 -1.99
CA ILE A 102 -19.10 -13.39 -3.11
C ILE A 102 -20.23 -14.27 -2.59
N VAL A 103 -21.42 -14.05 -3.11
CA VAL A 103 -22.62 -14.83 -2.74
C VAL A 103 -22.76 -16.06 -3.62
N GLN A 104 -22.51 -15.90 -4.93
CA GLN A 104 -22.66 -16.95 -5.92
C GLN A 104 -21.63 -16.80 -7.04
N SER A 105 -21.28 -17.94 -7.66
CA SER A 105 -20.36 -17.98 -8.78
C SER A 105 -20.81 -19.03 -9.82
N VAL A 106 -20.58 -18.75 -11.10
CA VAL A 106 -20.79 -19.70 -12.19
C VAL A 106 -19.61 -19.66 -13.16
N LYS A 107 -19.09 -20.83 -13.53
CA LYS A 107 -17.96 -20.98 -14.44
C LYS A 107 -18.38 -21.54 -15.78
N PHE A 108 -17.95 -20.89 -16.86
CA PHE A 108 -18.15 -21.34 -18.24
C PHE A 108 -16.99 -22.25 -18.63
N GLN A 109 -17.26 -23.56 -18.73
CA GLN A 109 -16.19 -24.56 -18.93
C GLN A 109 -15.62 -24.60 -20.37
N LYS A 110 -16.41 -24.21 -21.38
CA LYS A 110 -16.06 -24.36 -22.81
C LYS A 110 -16.07 -23.04 -23.59
N GLU A 111 -16.41 -21.95 -22.93
CA GLU A 111 -16.61 -20.65 -23.55
C GLU A 111 -15.75 -19.62 -22.83
N GLU A 112 -15.02 -18.83 -23.58
CA GLU A 112 -14.24 -17.70 -23.03
C GLU A 112 -15.11 -16.44 -23.03
N ILE A 113 -15.31 -15.84 -21.86
CA ILE A 113 -16.15 -14.65 -21.68
C ILE A 113 -15.41 -13.43 -22.23
N THR A 114 -16.08 -12.65 -23.07
CA THR A 114 -15.53 -11.43 -23.66
C THR A 114 -16.25 -10.16 -23.21
N CYS A 115 -17.55 -10.22 -22.97
CA CYS A 115 -18.32 -9.09 -22.44
C CYS A 115 -19.54 -9.57 -21.66
N ILE A 116 -20.01 -8.73 -20.74
CA ILE A 116 -21.25 -8.94 -20.00
C ILE A 116 -22.14 -7.69 -20.11
N TYR A 117 -23.44 -7.88 -20.11
CA TYR A 117 -24.42 -6.79 -20.11
C TYR A 117 -25.59 -7.13 -19.19
N LEU A 118 -25.89 -6.25 -18.26
CA LEU A 118 -26.99 -6.37 -17.33
C LEU A 118 -27.99 -5.24 -17.58
N PRO A 119 -29.17 -5.52 -18.16
CA PRO A 119 -30.22 -4.53 -18.29
C PRO A 119 -30.71 -4.05 -16.93
N LEU A 120 -31.10 -2.77 -16.85
CA LEU A 120 -31.56 -2.15 -15.61
C LEU A 120 -32.78 -2.93 -15.04
N GLN A 121 -32.76 -3.26 -13.77
CA GLN A 121 -33.79 -4.06 -13.07
C GLN A 121 -34.02 -5.44 -13.67
N SER A 122 -33.11 -5.98 -14.47
CA SER A 122 -33.22 -7.32 -15.04
C SER A 122 -32.69 -8.37 -14.06
N LYS A 123 -33.37 -9.52 -14.02
CA LYS A 123 -32.88 -10.73 -13.35
C LYS A 123 -31.96 -11.57 -14.23
N TRP A 124 -31.71 -11.14 -15.47
CA TRP A 124 -30.93 -11.87 -16.45
C TRP A 124 -29.73 -11.07 -16.90
N LEU A 125 -28.56 -11.67 -16.70
CA LEU A 125 -27.28 -11.19 -17.20
C LEU A 125 -27.01 -11.83 -18.57
N TYR A 126 -26.62 -11.02 -19.54
CA TYR A 126 -26.22 -11.46 -20.88
C TYR A 126 -24.70 -11.59 -20.93
N VAL A 127 -24.20 -12.71 -21.46
CA VAL A 127 -22.77 -13.04 -21.49
C VAL A 127 -22.36 -13.34 -22.94
N GLY A 128 -21.55 -12.49 -23.52
CA GLY A 128 -20.94 -12.67 -24.82
C GLY A 128 -19.63 -13.45 -24.71
N THR A 129 -19.37 -14.29 -25.71
CA THR A 129 -18.21 -15.18 -25.70
C THR A 129 -17.35 -15.04 -26.96
N LYS A 130 -16.10 -15.50 -26.86
CA LYS A 130 -15.12 -15.52 -27.95
C LYS A 130 -15.56 -16.35 -29.12
N ASN A 131 -16.35 -17.40 -28.87
CA ASN A 131 -16.95 -18.22 -29.92
C ASN A 131 -18.17 -17.56 -30.61
N GLY A 132 -18.42 -16.26 -30.29
CA GLY A 132 -19.51 -15.50 -30.92
C GLY A 132 -20.91 -15.85 -30.42
N ASN A 133 -21.05 -16.59 -29.33
CA ASN A 133 -22.34 -16.97 -28.76
C ASN A 133 -22.74 -16.01 -27.64
N VAL A 134 -24.07 -15.85 -27.42
CA VAL A 134 -24.59 -15.08 -26.29
C VAL A 134 -25.38 -16.01 -25.39
N TYR A 135 -24.98 -16.07 -24.13
CA TYR A 135 -25.60 -16.84 -23.05
C TYR A 135 -26.35 -15.92 -22.08
N TYR A 136 -27.23 -16.52 -21.30
CA TYR A 136 -28.04 -15.82 -20.30
C TYR A 136 -27.86 -16.49 -18.96
N VAL A 137 -27.57 -15.73 -17.90
CA VAL A 137 -27.43 -16.19 -16.53
C VAL A 137 -28.50 -15.53 -15.67
N ASN A 138 -29.28 -16.32 -14.94
CA ASN A 138 -30.22 -15.79 -13.96
C ASN A 138 -29.46 -15.32 -12.73
N ILE A 139 -29.58 -14.05 -12.35
CA ILE A 139 -28.86 -13.45 -11.22
C ILE A 139 -29.34 -13.98 -9.85
N GLU A 140 -30.61 -14.38 -9.75
CA GLU A 140 -31.16 -14.86 -8.47
C GLU A 140 -30.72 -16.30 -8.15
N THR A 141 -30.65 -17.15 -9.19
CA THR A 141 -30.29 -18.56 -9.03
C THR A 141 -28.88 -18.89 -9.47
N PHE A 142 -28.23 -18.02 -10.20
CA PHE A 142 -26.91 -18.14 -10.80
C PHE A 142 -26.78 -19.36 -11.73
N VAL A 143 -27.87 -19.70 -12.44
CA VAL A 143 -27.96 -20.80 -13.39
C VAL A 143 -27.94 -20.25 -14.81
N ILE A 144 -27.18 -20.92 -15.69
CA ILE A 144 -27.17 -20.60 -17.11
C ILE A 144 -28.48 -21.06 -17.75
N SER A 145 -29.12 -20.17 -18.49
CA SER A 145 -30.35 -20.50 -19.27
C SER A 145 -30.07 -21.52 -20.36
N GLY A 146 -31.07 -22.32 -20.68
CA GLY A 146 -31.06 -23.17 -21.89
C GLY A 146 -31.18 -22.39 -23.21
N TYR A 147 -31.58 -21.11 -23.13
CA TYR A 147 -31.64 -20.24 -24.31
C TYR A 147 -30.26 -19.66 -24.64
N ILE A 148 -29.80 -19.89 -25.88
CA ILE A 148 -28.52 -19.42 -26.37
C ILE A 148 -28.72 -18.78 -27.74
N ILE A 149 -28.17 -17.60 -27.98
CA ILE A 149 -28.04 -17.06 -29.33
C ILE A 149 -26.73 -17.55 -29.92
N ASN A 150 -26.80 -18.56 -30.78
CA ASN A 150 -25.62 -19.04 -31.47
C ASN A 150 -25.25 -18.09 -32.61
N TRP A 151 -23.95 -17.87 -32.82
CA TRP A 151 -23.45 -16.97 -33.86
C TRP A 151 -23.98 -17.30 -35.27
N ASN A 152 -24.08 -18.57 -35.62
CA ASN A 152 -24.55 -19.02 -36.94
C ASN A 152 -26.01 -18.67 -37.20
N LYS A 153 -26.86 -18.60 -36.15
CA LYS A 153 -28.22 -18.11 -36.26
C LYS A 153 -28.28 -16.57 -36.30
N ALA A 154 -27.38 -15.92 -35.61
CA ALA A 154 -27.31 -14.46 -35.58
C ALA A 154 -26.93 -13.90 -36.95
N ILE A 155 -25.92 -14.46 -37.62
CA ILE A 155 -25.43 -13.93 -38.89
C ILE A 155 -26.06 -14.54 -40.13
N GLU A 156 -26.84 -15.63 -40.01
CA GLU A 156 -27.31 -16.48 -41.13
C GLU A 156 -26.17 -17.05 -41.98
N LEU A 157 -26.26 -18.35 -42.29
CA LEU A 157 -25.21 -19.14 -42.96
C LEU A 157 -24.86 -18.73 -44.41
N CYS A 158 -25.36 -17.60 -44.90
CA CYS A 158 -24.96 -17.08 -46.22
C CYS A 158 -23.47 -16.67 -46.30
N ARG A 159 -22.81 -16.44 -45.15
CA ARG A 159 -21.38 -16.17 -45.05
C ARG A 159 -20.70 -17.32 -44.31
N LYS A 160 -19.74 -17.95 -44.97
CA LYS A 160 -18.97 -19.11 -44.44
C LYS A 160 -17.94 -18.76 -43.38
N THR A 161 -17.77 -17.48 -43.05
CA THR A 161 -16.72 -17.00 -42.12
C THR A 161 -17.29 -16.68 -40.74
N HIS A 162 -16.61 -17.15 -39.71
CA HIS A 162 -16.93 -16.86 -38.30
C HIS A 162 -16.84 -15.35 -38.04
N PRO A 163 -17.81 -14.72 -37.32
CA PRO A 163 -17.82 -13.26 -37.10
C PRO A 163 -16.84 -12.77 -36.04
N GLY A 164 -16.06 -13.64 -35.41
CA GLY A 164 -15.17 -13.32 -34.29
C GLY A 164 -15.91 -13.34 -32.97
N ALA A 165 -15.26 -12.80 -31.95
CA ALA A 165 -15.78 -12.68 -30.59
C ALA A 165 -16.97 -11.72 -30.55
N VAL A 166 -17.86 -11.90 -29.56
CA VAL A 166 -18.85 -10.89 -29.21
C VAL A 166 -18.09 -9.77 -28.42
N VAL A 167 -18.02 -8.58 -29.00
CA VAL A 167 -17.28 -7.45 -28.41
C VAL A 167 -18.20 -6.57 -27.57
N HIS A 168 -19.47 -6.40 -27.99
CA HIS A 168 -20.40 -5.52 -27.33
C HIS A 168 -21.83 -6.03 -27.35
N LEU A 169 -22.55 -5.87 -26.25
CA LEU A 169 -23.97 -6.20 -26.10
C LEU A 169 -24.70 -4.98 -25.51
N CYS A 170 -25.80 -4.57 -26.10
CA CYS A 170 -26.66 -3.52 -25.55
C CYS A 170 -28.11 -3.64 -26.05
N GLU A 171 -29.08 -3.47 -25.17
CA GLU A 171 -30.49 -3.38 -25.54
C GLU A 171 -30.82 -2.02 -26.15
N ASN A 172 -31.83 -1.98 -27.00
CA ASN A 172 -32.39 -0.73 -27.51
C ASN A 172 -33.02 0.04 -26.34
N PRO A 173 -32.72 1.34 -26.16
CA PRO A 173 -33.24 2.12 -25.03
C PRO A 173 -34.76 2.21 -24.93
N LEU A 174 -35.46 2.20 -26.06
CA LEU A 174 -36.93 2.30 -26.14
C LEU A 174 -37.64 0.96 -26.31
N ASP A 175 -36.96 -0.06 -26.83
CA ASP A 175 -37.52 -1.40 -27.06
C ASP A 175 -36.61 -2.49 -26.51
N HIS A 176 -36.86 -2.87 -25.29
CA HIS A 176 -36.10 -3.90 -24.57
C HIS A 176 -36.19 -5.30 -25.20
N SER A 177 -37.05 -5.52 -26.21
CA SER A 177 -37.11 -6.75 -26.98
C SER A 177 -35.99 -6.85 -28.03
N LYS A 178 -35.25 -5.76 -28.28
CA LYS A 178 -34.22 -5.66 -29.31
C LYS A 178 -32.83 -5.59 -28.66
N LEU A 179 -32.01 -6.62 -28.95
CA LEU A 179 -30.62 -6.70 -28.52
C LEU A 179 -29.69 -6.43 -29.68
N LEU A 180 -28.83 -5.43 -29.59
CA LEU A 180 -27.76 -5.19 -30.57
C LEU A 180 -26.51 -5.95 -30.13
N ILE A 181 -26.04 -6.83 -31.03
CA ILE A 181 -24.86 -7.68 -30.84
C ILE A 181 -23.79 -7.20 -31.80
N GLY A 182 -22.65 -6.82 -31.28
CA GLY A 182 -21.47 -6.43 -32.04
C GLY A 182 -20.39 -7.50 -32.01
N PHE A 183 -19.88 -7.85 -33.20
CA PHE A 183 -18.82 -8.86 -33.36
C PHE A 183 -17.50 -8.19 -33.76
N GLU A 184 -16.41 -8.80 -33.37
CA GLU A 184 -15.05 -8.33 -33.59
C GLU A 184 -14.74 -7.96 -35.06
N THR A 185 -15.22 -8.77 -36.03
CA THR A 185 -14.99 -8.52 -37.47
C THR A 185 -15.81 -7.35 -38.03
N GLY A 186 -16.56 -6.62 -37.17
CA GLY A 186 -17.40 -5.52 -37.60
C GLY A 186 -18.81 -5.91 -38.01
N GLN A 187 -19.21 -7.14 -37.78
CA GLN A 187 -20.57 -7.56 -38.00
C GLN A 187 -21.47 -7.13 -36.86
N LEU A 188 -22.62 -6.53 -37.18
CA LEU A 188 -23.61 -6.05 -36.20
C LEU A 188 -24.95 -6.78 -36.48
N VAL A 189 -25.62 -7.18 -35.41
CA VAL A 189 -26.90 -7.88 -35.49
C VAL A 189 -27.90 -7.28 -34.51
N LEU A 190 -29.03 -6.80 -35.00
CA LEU A 190 -30.17 -6.46 -34.16
C LEU A 190 -31.06 -7.71 -34.03
N TRP A 191 -30.98 -8.33 -32.85
CA TRP A 191 -31.69 -9.55 -32.53
C TRP A 191 -33.02 -9.25 -31.83
N ASP A 192 -34.13 -9.76 -32.35
CA ASP A 192 -35.42 -9.73 -31.68
C ASP A 192 -35.53 -10.92 -30.72
N LEU A 193 -35.57 -10.62 -29.45
CA LEU A 193 -35.66 -11.61 -28.38
C LEU A 193 -36.98 -12.33 -28.37
N CYS A 194 -38.09 -11.64 -28.68
CA CYS A 194 -39.44 -12.24 -28.73
C CYS A 194 -39.62 -13.20 -29.93
N LEU A 195 -39.13 -12.77 -31.10
CA LEU A 195 -39.25 -13.58 -32.33
C LEU A 195 -38.10 -14.61 -32.46
N LYS A 196 -37.07 -14.51 -31.60
CA LYS A 196 -35.88 -15.38 -31.61
C LYS A 196 -35.16 -15.40 -32.96
N LYS A 197 -35.08 -14.24 -33.63
CA LYS A 197 -34.45 -14.05 -34.94
C LYS A 197 -33.76 -12.69 -35.08
N ALA A 198 -32.80 -12.64 -36.01
CA ALA A 198 -32.21 -11.35 -36.37
C ALA A 198 -33.19 -10.54 -37.21
N GLU A 199 -33.41 -9.28 -36.82
CA GLU A 199 -34.25 -8.32 -37.54
C GLU A 199 -33.41 -7.61 -38.59
N HIS A 200 -32.26 -7.10 -38.20
CA HIS A 200 -31.35 -6.38 -39.09
C HIS A 200 -29.91 -6.83 -38.88
N ARG A 201 -29.10 -6.69 -39.96
CA ARG A 201 -27.69 -6.98 -39.98
C ARG A 201 -26.95 -5.90 -40.73
N TRP A 202 -25.83 -5.46 -40.17
CA TRP A 202 -24.93 -4.49 -40.79
C TRP A 202 -23.53 -5.05 -40.83
N GLN A 203 -22.71 -4.56 -41.75
CA GLN A 203 -21.29 -4.81 -41.79
C GLN A 203 -20.56 -3.48 -41.74
N THR A 204 -19.74 -3.27 -40.71
CA THR A 204 -18.89 -2.09 -40.64
C THR A 204 -17.68 -2.25 -41.58
N PRO A 205 -17.11 -1.13 -42.05
CA PRO A 205 -15.95 -1.18 -42.92
C PRO A 205 -14.71 -1.71 -42.21
N GLU A 206 -14.60 -1.48 -40.90
CA GLU A 206 -13.46 -1.83 -40.08
C GLU A 206 -13.87 -2.65 -38.85
N PRO A 207 -12.92 -3.39 -38.22
CA PRO A 207 -13.20 -4.14 -37.00
C PRO A 207 -13.75 -3.28 -35.87
N LEU A 208 -14.71 -3.85 -35.13
CA LEU A 208 -15.46 -3.17 -34.09
C LEU A 208 -14.73 -3.22 -32.73
N THR A 209 -14.79 -2.12 -31.98
CA THR A 209 -14.29 -2.06 -30.61
C THR A 209 -15.40 -1.78 -29.59
N SER A 210 -16.33 -0.86 -29.86
CA SER A 210 -17.41 -0.50 -28.94
C SER A 210 -18.64 0.05 -29.68
N ILE A 211 -19.80 0.03 -29.03
CA ILE A 211 -21.08 0.56 -29.56
C ILE A 211 -21.74 1.41 -28.48
N SER A 212 -22.42 2.48 -28.90
CA SER A 212 -23.30 3.26 -28.02
C SER A 212 -24.58 3.68 -28.72
N TRP A 213 -25.73 3.38 -28.11
CA TRP A 213 -27.02 3.83 -28.62
C TRP A 213 -27.25 5.32 -28.41
N HIS A 214 -27.89 5.93 -29.35
CA HIS A 214 -28.62 7.20 -29.14
C HIS A 214 -29.88 6.92 -28.31
N TYR A 215 -30.25 7.82 -27.42
CA TYR A 215 -31.39 7.63 -26.50
C TYR A 215 -32.75 7.41 -27.20
N ASP A 216 -32.88 7.85 -28.46
CA ASP A 216 -34.09 7.67 -29.24
C ASP A 216 -34.30 6.23 -29.81
N GLY A 217 -33.31 5.36 -29.58
CA GLY A 217 -33.32 3.97 -30.01
C GLY A 217 -33.31 3.75 -31.55
N LYS A 218 -33.12 4.84 -32.33
CA LYS A 218 -33.14 4.79 -33.81
C LYS A 218 -31.77 4.87 -34.46
N GLN A 219 -30.79 5.33 -33.70
CA GLN A 219 -29.41 5.51 -34.15
C GLN A 219 -28.44 4.97 -33.10
N PHE A 220 -27.27 4.58 -33.59
CA PHE A 220 -26.15 4.18 -32.73
C PHE A 220 -24.81 4.55 -33.38
N VAL A 221 -23.77 4.69 -32.56
CA VAL A 221 -22.40 4.95 -33.02
C VAL A 221 -21.53 3.73 -32.70
N CYS A 222 -20.63 3.40 -33.63
CA CYS A 222 -19.61 2.38 -33.43
C CYS A 222 -18.22 2.99 -33.50
N SER A 223 -17.31 2.49 -32.69
CA SER A 223 -15.89 2.80 -32.75
C SER A 223 -15.08 1.64 -33.32
N HIS A 224 -13.94 1.96 -33.96
CA HIS A 224 -13.19 1.02 -34.77
C HIS A 224 -11.68 1.06 -34.47
N THR A 225 -11.00 -0.01 -34.93
CA THR A 225 -9.55 -0.19 -34.75
C THR A 225 -8.69 0.78 -35.56
N ASP A 226 -9.22 1.39 -36.60
CA ASP A 226 -8.57 2.42 -37.43
C ASP A 226 -8.70 3.86 -36.88
N GLY A 227 -9.39 4.01 -35.74
CA GLY A 227 -9.64 5.32 -35.12
C GLY A 227 -10.85 6.05 -35.73
N SER A 228 -11.70 5.38 -36.51
CA SER A 228 -12.94 5.92 -37.05
C SER A 228 -14.14 5.72 -36.12
N LEU A 229 -15.12 6.59 -36.27
CA LEU A 229 -16.47 6.50 -35.70
C LEU A 229 -17.47 6.39 -36.84
N THR A 230 -18.32 5.36 -36.81
CA THR A 230 -19.39 5.19 -37.81
C THR A 230 -20.75 5.35 -37.12
N TYR A 231 -21.62 6.15 -37.77
CA TYR A 231 -22.98 6.41 -37.26
C TYR A 231 -23.99 5.62 -38.11
N TRP A 232 -24.84 4.87 -37.46
CA TRP A 232 -25.81 3.97 -38.09
C TRP A 232 -27.25 4.33 -37.73
N SER A 233 -28.19 3.97 -38.59
CA SER A 233 -29.63 4.09 -38.35
C SER A 233 -30.31 2.75 -38.53
N THR A 234 -31.29 2.48 -37.68
CA THR A 234 -32.16 1.29 -37.82
C THR A 234 -33.05 1.31 -39.07
N ARG A 235 -33.17 2.49 -39.71
CA ARG A 235 -33.97 2.66 -40.94
C ARG A 235 -33.20 2.39 -42.23
N TYR A 236 -31.89 2.65 -42.23
CA TYR A 236 -31.02 2.50 -43.39
C TYR A 236 -30.02 1.38 -43.16
N LEU A 237 -30.09 0.34 -43.97
CA LEU A 237 -29.38 -0.91 -43.66
C LEU A 237 -28.09 -1.10 -44.47
N ASP A 238 -27.94 -0.40 -45.61
CA ASP A 238 -26.88 -0.70 -46.56
C ASP A 238 -25.53 -0.06 -46.24
N LYS A 239 -25.55 1.11 -45.58
CA LYS A 239 -24.35 1.88 -45.30
C LYS A 239 -24.50 2.76 -44.06
N PRO A 240 -23.39 3.13 -43.41
CA PRO A 240 -23.45 4.11 -42.29
C PRO A 240 -23.95 5.47 -42.77
N ASN A 241 -24.67 6.18 -41.92
CA ASN A 241 -25.14 7.54 -42.17
C ASN A 241 -23.95 8.50 -42.35
N SER A 242 -22.90 8.31 -41.58
CA SER A 242 -21.64 9.05 -41.67
C SER A 242 -20.48 8.26 -41.12
N ILE A 243 -19.30 8.53 -41.62
CA ILE A 243 -18.02 8.05 -41.11
C ILE A 243 -17.21 9.27 -40.70
N ASN A 244 -16.68 9.27 -39.52
CA ASN A 244 -15.87 10.36 -38.97
C ASN A 244 -14.54 9.81 -38.45
N LEU A 245 -13.44 10.42 -38.86
CA LEU A 245 -12.11 10.21 -38.27
C LEU A 245 -11.71 11.49 -37.51
N PRO A 246 -12.04 11.56 -36.22
CA PRO A 246 -12.00 12.82 -35.45
C PRO A 246 -10.59 13.47 -35.39
N HIS A 247 -9.55 12.66 -35.47
CA HIS A 247 -8.16 13.09 -35.28
C HIS A 247 -7.29 12.94 -36.54
N ALA A 248 -7.77 12.29 -37.60
CA ALA A 248 -7.02 12.13 -38.81
C ALA A 248 -6.83 13.48 -39.54
N LYS A 249 -5.60 13.80 -39.87
CA LYS A 249 -5.25 14.95 -40.69
C LYS A 249 -4.85 14.46 -42.08
N THR A 250 -5.09 15.30 -43.07
CA THR A 250 -4.65 15.01 -44.43
C THR A 250 -3.17 15.44 -44.53
N ASN A 251 -2.29 14.52 -44.88
CA ASN A 251 -0.88 14.77 -45.12
C ASN A 251 -0.67 15.60 -46.38
N LYS A 252 0.55 16.12 -46.58
CA LYS A 252 0.92 16.92 -47.78
C LYS A 252 0.63 16.18 -49.07
N ASP A 253 0.61 14.86 -49.05
CA ASP A 253 0.34 13.96 -50.21
C ASP A 253 -1.15 13.65 -50.41
N GLY A 254 -2.05 14.33 -49.70
CA GLY A 254 -3.49 14.13 -49.80
C GLY A 254 -4.02 12.85 -49.17
N LYS A 255 -3.18 12.06 -48.46
CA LYS A 255 -3.59 10.86 -47.72
C LYS A 255 -3.92 11.18 -46.28
N LEU A 256 -4.95 10.52 -45.73
CA LEU A 256 -5.30 10.57 -44.30
C LEU A 256 -4.20 9.85 -43.48
N GLU A 257 -3.85 10.42 -42.35
CA GLU A 257 -2.96 9.81 -41.36
C GLU A 257 -3.62 8.58 -40.74
N THR A 258 -2.84 7.52 -40.48
CA THR A 258 -3.29 6.35 -39.73
C THR A 258 -3.43 6.67 -38.26
N CYS A 259 -4.55 6.29 -37.67
CA CYS A 259 -4.86 6.56 -36.27
C CYS A 259 -4.82 5.29 -35.41
N LYS A 260 -4.62 5.47 -34.12
CA LYS A 260 -4.75 4.39 -33.12
C LYS A 260 -6.21 4.01 -32.95
N PRO A 261 -6.52 2.79 -32.47
CA PRO A 261 -7.88 2.39 -32.16
C PRO A 261 -8.60 3.36 -31.23
N ILE A 262 -9.90 3.53 -31.43
CA ILE A 262 -10.80 4.08 -30.42
C ILE A 262 -11.35 2.90 -29.63
N ASN A 263 -10.93 2.76 -28.37
CA ASN A 263 -11.22 1.55 -27.58
C ASN A 263 -12.66 1.53 -27.06
N LYS A 264 -13.22 2.70 -26.70
CA LYS A 264 -14.57 2.82 -26.16
C LYS A 264 -15.19 4.14 -26.59
N VAL A 265 -16.49 4.12 -26.87
CA VAL A 265 -17.29 5.30 -27.20
C VAL A 265 -18.58 5.29 -26.38
N GLU A 266 -18.96 6.46 -25.85
CA GLU A 266 -20.26 6.72 -25.23
C GLU A 266 -20.94 7.93 -25.87
N TRP A 267 -22.22 7.77 -26.26
CA TRP A 267 -23.06 8.82 -26.84
C TRP A 267 -24.12 9.21 -25.83
N ARG A 268 -24.02 10.41 -25.28
CA ARG A 268 -24.88 10.91 -24.21
C ARG A 268 -25.51 12.23 -24.59
N HIS A 269 -26.70 12.50 -24.07
CA HIS A 269 -27.44 13.71 -24.35
C HIS A 269 -27.80 14.45 -23.07
N LEU A 270 -27.74 15.78 -23.14
CA LEU A 270 -28.30 16.67 -22.15
C LEU A 270 -29.80 16.91 -22.45
N ARG A 271 -30.58 17.25 -21.43
CA ARG A 271 -31.97 17.67 -21.59
C ARG A 271 -32.11 18.92 -22.43
N SER A 272 -31.08 19.76 -22.55
CA SER A 272 -31.01 20.89 -23.47
C SER A 272 -31.03 20.51 -24.95
N GLY A 273 -30.84 19.22 -25.28
CA GLY A 273 -30.75 18.75 -26.66
C GLY A 273 -29.33 18.62 -27.18
N ASP A 274 -28.31 19.09 -26.43
CA ASP A 274 -26.91 18.94 -26.81
C ASP A 274 -26.46 17.48 -26.64
N ALA A 275 -25.66 17.03 -27.59
CA ALA A 275 -25.10 15.67 -27.57
C ALA A 275 -23.61 15.69 -27.28
N PHE A 276 -23.17 14.78 -26.40
CA PHE A 276 -21.76 14.47 -26.21
C PHE A 276 -21.43 13.10 -26.80
N VAL A 277 -20.38 13.05 -27.59
CA VAL A 277 -19.71 11.79 -27.99
C VAL A 277 -18.34 11.79 -27.32
N ILE A 278 -18.17 10.88 -26.37
CA ILE A 278 -16.98 10.76 -25.54
C ILE A 278 -16.28 9.47 -25.91
N PHE A 279 -14.98 9.52 -26.15
CA PHE A 279 -14.22 8.33 -26.53
C PHE A 279 -12.75 8.39 -26.11
N SER A 280 -12.12 7.22 -25.99
CA SER A 280 -10.70 7.06 -25.65
C SER A 280 -9.91 6.55 -26.86
N GLY A 281 -8.75 7.12 -27.13
CA GLY A 281 -7.89 6.73 -28.25
C GLY A 281 -8.10 7.55 -29.52
N GLY A 282 -7.83 6.96 -30.69
CA GLY A 282 -8.04 7.58 -32.00
C GLY A 282 -6.97 8.58 -32.45
N LEU A 283 -5.92 8.84 -31.69
CA LEU A 283 -4.85 9.77 -32.06
C LEU A 283 -3.96 9.19 -33.16
N PRO A 284 -3.38 10.05 -34.04
CA PRO A 284 -2.46 9.59 -35.06
C PRO A 284 -1.23 8.88 -34.53
N HIS A 285 -0.74 7.87 -35.26
CA HIS A 285 0.46 7.10 -34.91
C HIS A 285 1.76 7.92 -34.98
N ASP A 286 1.88 8.78 -35.99
CA ASP A 286 3.18 9.40 -36.38
C ASP A 286 3.58 10.61 -35.55
N THR A 287 2.85 10.97 -34.50
CA THR A 287 3.22 12.09 -33.63
C THR A 287 3.99 11.59 -32.41
N ALA A 288 5.30 11.61 -32.51
CA ALA A 288 6.17 11.36 -31.36
C ALA A 288 5.80 12.28 -30.18
N GLY A 289 5.51 11.72 -29.01
CA GLY A 289 5.29 12.46 -27.78
C GLY A 289 3.84 12.87 -27.49
N ARG A 290 2.84 12.40 -28.21
CA ARG A 290 1.44 12.63 -27.82
C ARG A 290 1.01 11.70 -26.71
N SER A 291 0.54 12.33 -25.66
CA SER A 291 -0.02 11.68 -24.47
C SER A 291 -1.32 10.92 -24.79
N PRO A 292 -1.67 9.87 -24.04
CA PRO A 292 -3.00 9.27 -24.11
C PRO A 292 -4.08 10.31 -23.82
N SER A 293 -5.27 10.16 -24.41
CA SER A 293 -6.30 11.20 -24.32
C SER A 293 -7.71 10.65 -24.22
N ILE A 294 -8.59 11.44 -23.63
CA ILE A 294 -10.05 11.38 -23.76
C ILE A 294 -10.48 12.53 -24.66
N THR A 295 -11.35 12.22 -25.61
CA THR A 295 -11.92 13.24 -26.51
C THR A 295 -13.39 13.40 -26.22
N VAL A 296 -13.81 14.67 -26.08
CA VAL A 296 -15.20 15.06 -25.91
C VAL A 296 -15.63 15.85 -27.16
N MET A 297 -16.57 15.30 -27.91
CA MET A 297 -17.17 15.98 -29.07
C MET A 297 -18.55 16.51 -28.69
N GLN A 298 -18.78 17.80 -28.91
CA GLN A 298 -20.06 18.46 -28.78
C GLN A 298 -20.41 19.16 -30.09
N GLY A 299 -21.27 18.54 -30.89
CA GLY A 299 -21.55 18.99 -32.22
C GLY A 299 -20.31 19.03 -33.11
N LYS A 300 -19.88 20.23 -33.54
CA LYS A 300 -18.64 20.43 -34.33
C LYS A 300 -17.39 20.68 -33.47
N ASN A 301 -17.57 20.92 -32.20
CA ASN A 301 -16.45 21.20 -31.29
C ASN A 301 -15.82 19.88 -30.83
N ILE A 302 -14.51 19.76 -30.99
CA ILE A 302 -13.72 18.61 -30.55
C ILE A 302 -12.72 19.10 -29.51
N THR A 303 -12.87 18.63 -28.27
CA THR A 303 -11.94 18.93 -27.19
C THR A 303 -11.16 17.66 -26.85
N VAL A 304 -9.83 17.74 -26.99
CA VAL A 304 -8.92 16.66 -26.65
C VAL A 304 -8.31 16.96 -25.29
N LEU A 305 -8.50 16.07 -24.35
CA LEU A 305 -7.97 16.16 -23.00
C LEU A 305 -6.83 15.17 -22.85
N GLU A 306 -5.61 15.67 -22.76
CA GLU A 306 -4.41 14.86 -22.61
C GLU A 306 -4.30 14.35 -21.18
N MET A 307 -3.90 13.07 -21.03
CA MET A 307 -3.75 12.37 -19.76
C MET A 307 -2.28 12.03 -19.51
N GLU A 308 -1.87 12.00 -18.24
CA GLU A 308 -0.49 11.67 -17.86
C GLU A 308 -0.16 10.19 -18.08
N HIS A 309 -1.15 9.30 -17.97
CA HIS A 309 -1.00 7.85 -18.11
C HIS A 309 -1.98 7.28 -19.15
N ASN A 310 -1.73 6.06 -19.59
CA ASN A 310 -2.63 5.36 -20.52
C ASN A 310 -4.03 5.25 -19.92
N VAL A 311 -5.04 5.56 -20.75
CA VAL A 311 -6.45 5.36 -20.41
C VAL A 311 -6.77 3.89 -20.49
N VAL A 312 -7.23 3.32 -19.38
CA VAL A 312 -7.65 1.91 -19.28
C VAL A 312 -9.12 1.79 -19.65
N ASP A 313 -9.97 2.56 -18.99
CA ASP A 313 -11.41 2.57 -19.22
C ASP A 313 -11.99 3.93 -18.73
N PHE A 314 -13.22 4.23 -19.09
CA PHE A 314 -13.94 5.39 -18.58
C PHE A 314 -15.43 5.10 -18.43
N VAL A 315 -16.12 5.88 -17.60
CA VAL A 315 -17.57 5.82 -17.45
C VAL A 315 -18.15 7.22 -17.31
N THR A 316 -19.23 7.48 -18.03
CA THR A 316 -19.95 8.76 -17.92
C THR A 316 -20.95 8.69 -16.76
N LEU A 317 -20.86 9.66 -15.86
CA LEU A 317 -21.77 9.80 -14.73
C LEU A 317 -23.00 10.57 -15.17
N CYS A 318 -24.18 9.96 -15.01
CA CYS A 318 -25.46 10.54 -15.36
C CYS A 318 -26.33 10.73 -14.12
N GLU A 319 -27.25 11.72 -14.16
CA GLU A 319 -28.14 12.05 -13.04
C GLU A 319 -29.13 10.92 -12.68
N ASN A 320 -29.51 10.12 -13.68
CA ASN A 320 -30.45 9.01 -13.49
C ASN A 320 -30.00 7.74 -14.22
N PRO A 321 -30.49 6.57 -13.81
CA PRO A 321 -30.11 5.30 -14.41
C PRO A 321 -30.86 4.97 -15.71
N TRP A 322 -31.88 5.74 -16.10
CA TRP A 322 -32.77 5.44 -17.19
C TRP A 322 -32.17 5.83 -18.54
N ASN A 323 -31.92 4.86 -19.41
CA ASN A 323 -31.31 5.10 -20.73
C ASN A 323 -32.22 5.72 -21.78
N PHE A 324 -33.54 5.70 -21.57
CA PHE A 324 -34.54 6.19 -22.53
C PHE A 324 -34.96 7.66 -22.29
N ASP A 325 -34.62 8.24 -21.16
CA ASP A 325 -34.72 9.68 -20.94
C ASP A 325 -33.31 10.25 -21.04
N ALA A 326 -33.13 11.35 -21.78
CA ALA A 326 -31.85 11.97 -21.98
C ALA A 326 -31.07 11.94 -20.62
N PRO A 327 -30.03 11.09 -20.46
CA PRO A 327 -29.53 10.71 -19.14
C PRO A 327 -28.79 11.83 -18.43
N SER A 328 -28.69 13.02 -19.02
CA SER A 328 -28.04 14.22 -18.48
C SER A 328 -26.67 13.94 -17.85
N PRO A 329 -25.63 13.69 -18.65
CA PRO A 329 -24.30 13.45 -18.15
C PRO A 329 -23.74 14.71 -17.47
N TYR A 330 -23.13 14.55 -16.30
CA TYR A 330 -22.57 15.66 -15.55
C TYR A 330 -21.05 15.55 -15.33
N ALA A 331 -20.51 14.33 -15.39
CA ALA A 331 -19.07 14.08 -15.23
C ALA A 331 -18.62 12.85 -16.00
N VAL A 332 -17.31 12.71 -16.21
CA VAL A 332 -16.69 11.48 -16.72
C VAL A 332 -15.61 11.06 -15.76
N VAL A 333 -15.68 9.82 -15.29
CA VAL A 333 -14.60 9.17 -14.56
C VAL A 333 -13.70 8.46 -15.56
N VAL A 334 -12.43 8.80 -15.56
CA VAL A 334 -11.39 8.18 -16.40
C VAL A 334 -10.44 7.42 -15.51
N VAL A 335 -10.36 6.12 -15.72
CA VAL A 335 -9.39 5.24 -15.05
C VAL A 335 -8.14 5.19 -15.91
N LEU A 336 -7.05 5.71 -15.37
CA LEU A 336 -5.73 5.65 -15.96
C LEU A 336 -4.97 4.44 -15.44
N GLN A 337 -3.81 4.15 -16.01
CA GLN A 337 -2.96 3.04 -15.56
C GLN A 337 -2.58 3.16 -14.08
N ASN A 338 -2.33 4.39 -13.59
CA ASN A 338 -1.86 4.64 -12.23
C ASN A 338 -2.64 5.72 -11.49
N ASP A 339 -3.73 6.24 -12.03
CA ASP A 339 -4.50 7.33 -11.43
C ASP A 339 -5.97 7.32 -11.85
N LEU A 340 -6.77 8.10 -11.14
CA LEU A 340 -8.19 8.36 -11.37
C LEU A 340 -8.41 9.84 -11.61
N VAL A 341 -8.98 10.17 -12.74
CA VAL A 341 -9.31 11.55 -13.12
C VAL A 341 -10.81 11.67 -13.34
N VAL A 342 -11.41 12.75 -12.83
CA VAL A 342 -12.83 13.03 -13.05
C VAL A 342 -12.98 14.39 -13.71
N LEU A 343 -13.68 14.40 -14.86
CA LEU A 343 -13.92 15.59 -15.69
C LEU A 343 -15.32 16.16 -15.41
N ASP A 344 -15.41 17.47 -15.26
CA ASP A 344 -16.69 18.19 -15.16
C ASP A 344 -17.21 18.52 -16.57
N LEU A 345 -18.26 17.85 -17.00
CA LEU A 345 -18.87 18.09 -18.32
C LEU A 345 -19.76 19.34 -18.38
N LEU A 346 -20.19 19.87 -17.24
CA LEU A 346 -21.12 21.00 -17.19
C LEU A 346 -20.42 22.37 -17.17
N THR A 347 -19.11 22.38 -16.93
CA THR A 347 -18.32 23.61 -16.93
C THR A 347 -17.55 23.73 -18.25
N PRO A 348 -17.60 24.88 -18.95
CA PRO A 348 -16.85 25.09 -20.19
C PRO A 348 -15.35 24.80 -20.02
N GLY A 349 -14.76 24.10 -20.98
CA GLY A 349 -13.35 23.68 -20.94
C GLY A 349 -13.11 22.36 -20.20
N PHE A 350 -14.15 21.75 -19.65
CA PHE A 350 -14.11 20.44 -18.97
C PHE A 350 -13.01 20.34 -17.90
N PRO A 351 -13.01 21.24 -16.89
CA PRO A 351 -12.02 21.20 -15.83
C PRO A 351 -12.09 19.91 -15.05
N LEU A 352 -10.99 19.54 -14.41
CA LEU A 352 -10.89 18.37 -13.53
C LEU A 352 -11.58 18.69 -12.18
N PHE A 353 -12.21 17.70 -11.58
CA PHE A 353 -12.49 17.73 -10.15
C PHE A 353 -11.20 17.51 -9.36
N GLU A 354 -11.04 18.21 -8.23
CA GLU A 354 -9.95 17.93 -7.31
C GLU A 354 -10.19 16.57 -6.63
N ASN A 355 -9.26 15.63 -6.84
CA ASN A 355 -9.39 14.27 -6.30
C ASN A 355 -9.19 14.28 -4.77
N PRO A 356 -10.20 13.91 -3.97
CA PRO A 356 -10.09 13.88 -2.52
C PRO A 356 -9.39 12.64 -1.97
N TYR A 357 -9.12 11.63 -2.81
CA TYR A 357 -8.44 10.41 -2.39
C TYR A 357 -6.93 10.56 -2.49
N PRO A 358 -6.15 9.94 -1.57
CA PRO A 358 -4.70 9.98 -1.61
C PRO A 358 -4.15 8.96 -2.63
N MET A 359 -4.34 9.25 -3.91
CA MET A 359 -3.93 8.34 -5.00
C MET A 359 -2.53 8.61 -5.55
N ASP A 360 -1.89 9.68 -5.14
CA ASP A 360 -0.58 10.13 -5.65
C ASP A 360 0.64 9.48 -4.97
N LEU A 361 0.48 8.30 -4.36
CA LEU A 361 1.59 7.51 -3.79
C LEU A 361 2.63 7.13 -4.84
N HIS A 362 2.21 6.93 -6.08
CA HIS A 362 3.03 6.49 -7.21
C HIS A 362 3.70 7.62 -8.00
N GLU A 363 3.50 8.88 -7.65
CA GLU A 363 4.15 10.04 -8.31
C GLU A 363 5.69 9.86 -8.40
N SER A 364 6.25 9.17 -7.40
CA SER A 364 7.59 8.59 -7.41
C SER A 364 7.57 7.31 -6.57
N PRO A 365 8.29 6.23 -6.95
CA PRO A 365 8.30 4.99 -6.21
C PRO A 365 8.60 5.16 -4.72
N VAL A 366 7.86 4.46 -3.87
CA VAL A 366 8.09 4.45 -2.42
C VAL A 366 9.33 3.59 -2.12
N THR A 367 10.30 4.17 -1.43
CA THR A 367 11.57 3.50 -1.09
C THR A 367 11.67 3.12 0.38
N CYS A 368 10.99 3.83 1.26
CA CYS A 368 10.91 3.51 2.69
C CYS A 368 9.67 4.10 3.34
N CYS A 369 9.23 3.52 4.45
CA CYS A 369 8.09 3.97 5.23
C CYS A 369 8.45 4.09 6.71
N SER A 370 7.77 4.98 7.42
CA SER A 370 7.78 5.07 8.88
C SER A 370 6.37 5.36 9.39
N TYR A 371 5.97 4.72 10.49
CA TYR A 371 4.62 4.82 11.04
C TYR A 371 4.67 5.21 12.53
N PHE A 372 3.99 6.29 12.87
CA PHE A 372 3.92 6.83 14.22
C PHE A 372 2.46 6.90 14.68
N ALA A 373 2.14 6.26 15.79
CA ALA A 373 0.87 6.38 16.49
C ALA A 373 1.05 7.19 17.77
N ASP A 374 -0.04 7.73 18.32
CA ASP A 374 0.00 8.56 19.53
C ASP A 374 0.92 9.79 19.43
N CYS A 375 0.93 10.43 18.27
CA CYS A 375 1.71 11.65 18.08
C CYS A 375 1.17 12.80 18.95
N PRO A 376 2.02 13.79 19.31
CA PRO A 376 1.56 15.01 19.97
C PRO A 376 0.38 15.65 19.25
N SER A 377 -0.67 16.02 19.99
CA SER A 377 -1.95 16.50 19.42
C SER A 377 -1.83 17.76 18.56
N ASP A 378 -0.77 18.54 18.76
CA ASP A 378 -0.49 19.76 17.99
C ASP A 378 0.37 19.54 16.74
N LEU A 379 0.82 18.29 16.50
CA LEU A 379 1.73 17.98 15.40
C LEU A 379 1.00 17.98 14.05
N ILE A 380 -0.13 17.26 13.96
CA ILE A 380 -0.95 17.21 12.74
C ILE A 380 -1.44 18.61 12.34
N PRO A 381 -2.05 19.40 13.24
CA PRO A 381 -2.42 20.79 12.92
C PRO A 381 -1.24 21.66 12.47
N ALA A 382 -0.06 21.45 13.06
CA ALA A 382 1.13 22.21 12.66
C ALA A 382 1.58 21.88 11.23
N PHE A 383 1.57 20.62 10.85
CA PHE A 383 1.92 20.20 9.49
C PHE A 383 0.88 20.66 8.48
N TYR A 384 -0.40 20.54 8.79
CA TYR A 384 -1.48 21.04 7.98
C TYR A 384 -1.38 22.55 7.72
N CYS A 385 -1.13 23.35 8.75
CA CYS A 385 -0.94 24.80 8.62
C CYS A 385 0.20 25.19 7.68
N VAL A 386 1.24 24.39 7.61
CA VAL A 386 2.37 24.64 6.71
C VAL A 386 2.09 24.14 5.31
N GLY A 387 1.47 22.96 5.18
CA GLY A 387 1.07 22.39 3.89
C GLY A 387 0.04 23.26 3.17
N SER A 388 -0.99 23.72 3.87
CA SER A 388 -2.07 24.54 3.32
C SER A 388 -1.62 25.94 2.87
N ARG A 389 -0.59 26.54 3.51
CA ARG A 389 -0.04 27.84 3.07
C ARG A 389 0.59 27.83 1.68
N GLY A 390 1.04 26.66 1.22
CA GLY A 390 1.58 26.47 -0.13
C GLY A 390 0.50 26.17 -1.18
N SER A 391 -0.69 25.84 -0.75
CA SER A 391 -1.85 25.57 -1.61
C SER A 391 -2.57 26.88 -1.94
N GLN A 392 -1.97 27.69 -2.83
CA GLN A 392 -2.82 28.61 -3.62
C GLN A 392 -3.86 27.72 -4.32
N ARG A 393 -5.15 28.12 -4.27
CA ARG A 393 -6.22 27.49 -5.07
C ARG A 393 -5.66 27.21 -6.45
N ARG A 394 -5.51 25.93 -6.77
CA ARG A 394 -4.98 25.51 -8.08
C ARG A 394 -6.02 26.00 -9.11
N THR A 395 -5.66 26.97 -9.93
CA THR A 395 -6.48 27.41 -11.06
C THR A 395 -6.60 26.24 -12.04
N GLY A 396 -7.82 25.94 -12.50
CA GLY A 396 -8.06 24.88 -13.48
C GLY A 396 -8.86 23.67 -12.97
N PHE A 397 -9.21 23.65 -11.67
CA PHE A 397 -10.13 22.64 -11.12
C PHE A 397 -11.57 23.15 -11.13
N SER A 398 -12.53 22.21 -11.18
CA SER A 398 -13.96 22.49 -11.02
C SER A 398 -14.25 23.04 -9.61
N GLU A 399 -15.19 24.00 -9.53
CA GLU A 399 -15.68 24.52 -8.25
C GLU A 399 -16.79 23.65 -7.63
N LYS A 400 -17.25 22.61 -8.35
CA LYS A 400 -18.30 21.71 -7.91
C LYS A 400 -17.81 20.65 -6.96
N ASP A 401 -18.72 20.10 -6.18
CA ASP A 401 -18.44 19.02 -5.26
C ASP A 401 -18.06 17.72 -5.97
N TRP A 402 -17.24 16.92 -5.32
CA TRP A 402 -16.80 15.63 -5.80
C TRP A 402 -17.99 14.69 -6.08
N PRO A 403 -18.10 14.11 -7.28
CA PRO A 403 -19.31 13.41 -7.69
C PRO A 403 -19.53 12.03 -7.06
N LEU A 404 -18.45 11.37 -6.58
CA LEU A 404 -18.57 10.10 -5.90
C LEU A 404 -18.88 10.34 -4.42
N SER A 405 -20.16 10.41 -4.08
CA SER A 405 -20.63 10.81 -2.75
C SER A 405 -21.39 9.71 -2.01
N GLY A 406 -21.33 8.47 -2.51
CA GLY A 406 -22.04 7.32 -1.93
C GLY A 406 -21.48 6.87 -0.59
N GLY A 407 -22.30 6.13 0.16
CA GLY A 407 -21.99 5.59 1.46
C GLY A 407 -21.97 6.61 2.58
N GLU A 408 -21.79 6.15 3.81
CA GLU A 408 -21.63 7.00 5.00
C GLU A 408 -20.36 6.64 5.77
N TRP A 409 -19.73 7.67 6.32
CA TRP A 409 -18.56 7.53 7.16
C TRP A 409 -18.52 8.65 8.19
N SER A 410 -18.23 8.28 9.45
CA SER A 410 -18.09 9.23 10.55
C SER A 410 -16.62 9.32 10.97
N PRO A 411 -15.96 10.48 10.82
CA PRO A 411 -14.58 10.68 11.25
C PRO A 411 -14.41 10.71 12.78
N THR A 412 -15.51 10.78 13.56
CA THR A 412 -15.48 10.94 15.01
C THR A 412 -15.06 9.67 15.77
N SER A 413 -15.05 8.52 15.11
CA SER A 413 -14.69 7.22 15.72
C SER A 413 -13.18 6.98 15.85
N CYS A 414 -12.32 7.89 15.35
CA CYS A 414 -10.88 7.70 15.38
C CYS A 414 -10.27 8.22 16.69
N SER A 415 -9.55 7.35 17.40
CA SER A 415 -9.06 7.60 18.76
C SER A 415 -7.58 8.01 18.85
N TYR A 416 -6.80 7.94 17.76
CA TYR A 416 -5.36 8.17 17.80
C TYR A 416 -4.90 9.17 16.74
N ASN A 417 -3.91 10.01 17.09
CA ASN A 417 -3.19 10.83 16.15
C ASN A 417 -2.10 9.99 15.47
N GLU A 418 -2.31 9.61 14.25
CA GLU A 418 -1.40 8.75 13.49
C GLU A 418 -0.80 9.48 12.30
N ILE A 419 0.52 9.34 12.12
CA ILE A 419 1.26 9.90 10.99
C ILE A 419 2.04 8.80 10.29
N ILE A 420 1.91 8.74 8.97
CA ILE A 420 2.74 7.92 8.10
C ILE A 420 3.67 8.83 7.31
N LEU A 421 4.93 8.45 7.20
CA LEU A 421 5.90 9.07 6.31
C LEU A 421 6.27 8.08 5.21
N THR A 422 6.26 8.54 3.96
CA THR A 422 6.76 7.78 2.82
C THR A 422 7.94 8.53 2.20
N GLY A 423 9.07 7.85 2.09
CA GLY A 423 10.24 8.32 1.34
C GLY A 423 10.16 7.81 -0.09
N HIS A 424 10.61 8.61 -1.03
CA HIS A 424 10.46 8.35 -2.46
C HIS A 424 11.78 8.40 -3.21
N ALA A 425 11.81 7.77 -4.39
CA ALA A 425 12.98 7.68 -5.26
C ALA A 425 13.43 9.07 -5.75
N ASP A 426 12.50 10.02 -5.99
CA ASP A 426 12.81 11.41 -6.39
C ASP A 426 13.41 12.28 -5.25
N GLY A 427 13.63 11.69 -4.07
CA GLY A 427 14.08 12.40 -2.87
C GLY A 427 12.99 13.20 -2.17
N SER A 428 11.72 12.98 -2.46
CA SER A 428 10.63 13.57 -1.68
C SER A 428 10.27 12.71 -0.47
N VAL A 429 9.78 13.37 0.58
CA VAL A 429 9.15 12.73 1.74
C VAL A 429 7.75 13.31 1.87
N LYS A 430 6.74 12.46 1.83
CA LYS A 430 5.34 12.83 2.06
C LYS A 430 4.92 12.47 3.47
N PHE A 431 4.21 13.39 4.11
CA PHE A 431 3.64 13.24 5.44
C PHE A 431 2.14 13.07 5.30
N TRP A 432 1.61 11.99 5.84
CA TRP A 432 0.23 11.61 5.74
C TRP A 432 -0.44 11.60 7.10
N ASP A 433 -1.62 12.20 7.21
CA ASP A 433 -2.52 11.96 8.33
C ASP A 433 -3.21 10.61 8.10
N ALA A 434 -3.00 9.69 9.01
CA ALA A 434 -3.57 8.35 8.99
C ALA A 434 -4.53 8.10 10.17
N SER A 435 -4.89 9.16 10.89
CA SER A 435 -5.72 9.09 12.11
C SER A 435 -7.13 8.60 11.83
N ALA A 436 -7.63 8.87 10.63
CA ALA A 436 -8.91 8.40 10.16
C ALA A 436 -8.75 7.13 9.31
N GLY A 437 -9.84 6.46 8.97
CA GLY A 437 -9.83 5.38 7.96
C GLY A 437 -9.36 5.82 6.57
N SER A 438 -9.25 7.13 6.33
CA SER A 438 -8.69 7.73 5.11
C SER A 438 -7.28 8.26 5.36
N LEU A 439 -6.46 8.27 4.31
CA LEU A 439 -5.12 8.85 4.32
C LEU A 439 -5.19 10.25 3.69
N GLN A 440 -4.63 11.27 4.33
CA GLN A 440 -4.59 12.63 3.81
C GLN A 440 -3.17 13.20 3.79
N VAL A 441 -2.81 13.89 2.71
CA VAL A 441 -1.51 14.54 2.59
C VAL A 441 -1.48 15.76 3.50
N LEU A 442 -0.60 15.76 4.50
CA LEU A 442 -0.36 16.91 5.37
C LEU A 442 0.69 17.87 4.78
N TYR A 443 1.79 17.29 4.28
CA TYR A 443 2.96 18.07 3.88
C TYR A 443 3.86 17.25 2.95
N LYS A 444 4.47 17.90 1.94
CA LYS A 444 5.45 17.31 1.04
C LYS A 444 6.78 18.03 1.15
N LEU A 445 7.84 17.32 1.54
CA LEU A 445 9.21 17.82 1.64
C LEU A 445 10.02 17.33 0.43
N LYS A 446 10.57 18.24 -0.35
CA LYS A 446 11.45 17.94 -1.50
C LYS A 446 12.91 18.10 -1.09
N THR A 447 13.58 17.02 -0.67
CA THR A 447 14.98 17.06 -0.18
C THR A 447 15.97 17.36 -1.29
N ALA A 448 15.69 16.91 -2.51
CA ALA A 448 16.56 17.17 -3.67
C ALA A 448 16.81 18.67 -3.94
N LYS A 449 15.93 19.57 -3.44
CA LYS A 449 16.12 21.03 -3.56
C LYS A 449 17.32 21.57 -2.77
N VAL A 450 17.83 20.82 -1.81
CA VAL A 450 19.01 21.18 -1.00
C VAL A 450 20.29 21.08 -1.81
N PHE A 451 20.30 20.25 -2.85
CA PHE A 451 21.46 19.99 -3.70
C PHE A 451 21.46 20.86 -4.96
N GLU A 452 22.66 21.05 -5.54
CA GLU A 452 22.82 21.66 -6.86
C GLU A 452 22.27 20.71 -7.93
N LYS A 453 21.69 21.26 -8.99
CA LYS A 453 21.23 20.43 -10.11
C LYS A 453 22.46 19.92 -10.89
N ASN A 454 22.66 18.62 -10.92
CA ASN A 454 23.69 18.02 -11.78
C ASN A 454 23.26 18.17 -13.24
N HIS A 455 24.00 18.91 -14.01
CA HIS A 455 23.82 19.09 -15.47
C HIS A 455 24.34 17.92 -16.30
N SER A 456 25.07 16.97 -15.70
CA SER A 456 25.57 15.78 -16.42
C SER A 456 24.53 14.65 -16.27
N ARG A 457 23.62 14.54 -17.24
CA ARG A 457 22.99 13.26 -17.52
C ARG A 457 24.08 12.34 -18.08
N SER A 458 24.53 11.38 -17.27
CA SER A 458 25.34 10.28 -17.79
C SER A 458 24.46 9.52 -18.81
N MET A 459 25.01 9.31 -20.00
CA MET A 459 24.35 8.51 -21.06
C MET A 459 24.32 7.01 -20.77
N ASP A 460 24.83 6.58 -19.62
CA ASP A 460 24.71 5.21 -19.16
C ASP A 460 23.35 5.06 -18.47
N GLY A 461 22.48 4.25 -19.07
CA GLY A 461 21.11 3.97 -18.62
C GLY A 461 21.02 3.20 -17.29
N SER A 462 21.74 3.65 -16.26
CA SER A 462 21.56 3.18 -14.88
C SER A 462 20.43 3.98 -14.25
N ASP A 463 19.35 3.30 -13.87
CA ASP A 463 18.17 3.82 -13.15
C ASP A 463 18.46 4.27 -11.70
N ASP A 464 19.72 4.57 -11.35
CA ASP A 464 20.12 4.95 -9.99
C ASP A 464 19.75 6.44 -9.75
N GLU A 465 18.63 6.70 -9.08
CA GLU A 465 18.24 8.03 -8.64
C GLU A 465 19.09 8.47 -7.42
N PRO A 466 19.98 9.47 -7.56
CA PRO A 466 20.95 9.83 -6.51
C PRO A 466 20.33 10.42 -5.24
N TYR A 467 19.11 10.90 -5.35
CA TYR A 467 18.39 11.54 -4.23
C TYR A 467 17.41 10.62 -3.52
N ALA A 468 17.28 9.35 -3.95
CA ALA A 468 16.34 8.41 -3.36
C ALA A 468 16.48 8.32 -1.83
N VAL A 469 15.37 8.47 -1.12
CA VAL A 469 15.34 8.38 0.35
C VAL A 469 15.46 6.93 0.76
N GLN A 470 16.37 6.61 1.67
CA GLN A 470 16.58 5.23 2.15
C GLN A 470 16.12 5.01 3.57
N LEU A 471 16.37 5.98 4.46
CA LEU A 471 15.98 5.92 5.87
C LEU A 471 15.37 7.24 6.32
N ILE A 472 14.36 7.15 7.17
CA ILE A 472 13.69 8.29 7.79
C ILE A 472 13.67 8.06 9.30
N SER A 473 14.09 9.06 10.06
CA SER A 473 14.01 9.09 11.52
C SER A 473 13.40 10.42 11.96
N LEU A 474 12.17 10.37 12.44
CA LEU A 474 11.45 11.54 12.97
C LEU A 474 11.36 11.44 14.49
N CYS A 475 11.70 12.53 15.18
CA CYS A 475 11.33 12.73 16.58
C CYS A 475 10.09 13.64 16.62
N PRO A 476 8.88 13.10 16.84
CA PRO A 476 7.62 13.87 16.77
C PRO A 476 7.58 15.02 17.79
N GLU A 477 8.12 14.81 19.00
CA GLU A 477 8.07 15.75 20.11
C GLU A 477 9.00 16.94 19.90
N SER A 478 10.20 16.70 19.37
CA SER A 478 11.17 17.78 19.08
C SER A 478 11.02 18.34 17.67
N ARG A 479 10.24 17.69 16.80
CA ARG A 479 10.06 18.02 15.39
C ARG A 479 11.38 18.15 14.62
N LYS A 480 12.33 17.25 14.95
CA LYS A 480 13.59 17.07 14.22
C LYS A 480 13.42 15.85 13.31
N LEU A 481 13.81 16.00 12.07
CA LEU A 481 13.71 14.96 11.03
C LEU A 481 15.10 14.68 10.45
N CYS A 482 15.54 13.43 10.52
CA CYS A 482 16.74 12.96 9.84
C CYS A 482 16.37 12.11 8.64
N ILE A 483 17.06 12.30 7.53
CA ILE A 483 16.87 11.57 6.29
C ILE A 483 18.23 11.11 5.78
N ALA A 484 18.36 9.83 5.49
CA ALA A 484 19.51 9.28 4.77
C ALA A 484 19.12 8.93 3.32
N GLY A 485 19.97 9.19 2.37
CA GLY A 485 19.71 8.94 0.96
C GLY A 485 20.78 8.10 0.26
N ALA A 486 20.48 7.70 -0.98
CA ALA A 486 21.25 6.74 -1.77
C ALA A 486 22.70 7.18 -2.07
N SER A 487 22.97 8.48 -2.09
CA SER A 487 24.30 9.03 -2.34
C SER A 487 25.09 9.31 -1.07
N SER A 488 25.00 8.45 -0.06
CA SER A 488 25.78 8.53 1.20
C SER A 488 25.65 9.87 1.92
N TYR A 489 24.47 10.47 1.90
CA TYR A 489 24.19 11.70 2.63
C TYR A 489 23.21 11.47 3.79
N VAL A 490 23.38 12.25 4.86
CA VAL A 490 22.42 12.33 5.96
C VAL A 490 22.06 13.80 6.16
N MET A 491 20.77 14.11 6.14
CA MET A 491 20.24 15.46 6.34
C MET A 491 19.45 15.54 7.63
N LEU A 492 19.70 16.61 8.40
CA LEU A 492 18.88 16.98 9.54
C LEU A 492 18.05 18.22 9.22
N PHE A 493 16.75 18.11 9.43
CA PHE A 493 15.77 19.18 9.31
C PHE A 493 15.23 19.57 10.68
N LYS A 494 14.96 20.87 10.87
CA LYS A 494 14.22 21.42 12.01
C LYS A 494 12.91 22.01 11.54
N PHE A 495 11.82 21.73 12.24
CA PHE A 495 10.52 22.31 11.90
C PHE A 495 10.40 23.75 12.40
N ARG A 496 9.99 24.67 11.52
CA ARG A 496 9.69 26.07 11.82
C ARG A 496 8.39 26.50 11.18
N LYS A 497 7.54 27.22 11.93
CA LYS A 497 6.26 27.74 11.42
C LYS A 497 6.42 28.91 10.45
N LEU A 498 7.56 29.62 10.52
CA LEU A 498 7.86 30.78 9.70
C LEU A 498 9.02 30.50 8.74
N GLU A 499 9.06 31.26 7.65
CA GLU A 499 10.21 31.26 6.76
C GLU A 499 11.47 31.78 7.49
N SER A 500 12.62 31.29 7.07
CA SER A 500 13.91 31.77 7.57
C SER A 500 14.89 31.99 6.43
N ILE A 501 15.86 32.85 6.71
CA ILE A 501 16.96 33.10 5.79
C ILE A 501 18.22 32.63 6.52
N SER A 502 18.81 31.53 6.06
CA SER A 502 19.98 30.94 6.72
C SER A 502 20.75 30.04 5.77
N GLU A 503 22.03 29.89 6.03
CA GLU A 503 22.86 28.89 5.38
C GLU A 503 22.62 27.47 5.95
N THR A 504 22.82 26.44 5.14
CA THR A 504 22.81 25.05 5.59
C THR A 504 24.24 24.62 5.89
N CYS A 505 24.49 24.14 7.11
CA CYS A 505 25.81 23.64 7.48
C CYS A 505 26.09 22.32 6.76
N VAL A 506 27.30 22.15 6.22
CA VAL A 506 27.75 20.92 5.58
C VAL A 506 28.94 20.38 6.35
N LEU A 507 28.89 19.09 6.69
CA LEU A 507 29.98 18.35 7.27
C LEU A 507 30.42 17.23 6.31
N GLU A 508 31.68 17.21 5.98
CA GLU A 508 32.27 16.11 5.24
C GLU A 508 32.89 15.14 6.25
N ILE A 509 32.37 13.91 6.29
CA ILE A 509 32.75 12.92 7.29
C ILE A 509 33.22 11.67 6.56
N PRO A 510 34.54 11.51 6.36
CA PRO A 510 35.10 10.32 5.79
C PRO A 510 35.09 9.20 6.82
N ILE A 511 34.34 8.14 6.60
CA ILE A 511 34.38 6.93 7.43
C ILE A 511 35.37 5.96 6.78
N PHE A 512 36.56 5.81 7.41
CA PHE A 512 37.62 4.97 6.87
C PHE A 512 37.86 3.73 7.74
N LEU A 513 38.24 2.64 7.11
CA LEU A 513 38.74 1.44 7.76
C LEU A 513 40.21 1.64 8.15
N LYS A 514 40.57 1.51 9.42
CA LYS A 514 41.94 1.43 9.91
C LYS A 514 42.35 -0.04 10.07
N PHE A 515 43.47 -0.45 9.51
CA PHE A 515 44.02 -1.80 9.71
C PHE A 515 45.42 -1.65 10.40
N ASN A 516 45.58 -2.24 11.60
CA ASN A 516 46.82 -2.34 12.35
C ASN A 516 47.56 -1.01 12.60
N GLY A 517 46.90 0.05 13.03
CA GLY A 517 47.56 1.29 13.41
C GLY A 517 48.16 2.10 12.25
N ILE A 518 48.23 1.50 11.08
CA ILE A 518 48.54 2.19 9.83
C ILE A 518 47.21 2.64 9.25
N PHE A 519 47.04 3.93 9.03
CA PHE A 519 45.98 4.39 8.17
C PHE A 519 46.18 3.70 6.82
N PHE A 520 45.49 2.61 6.58
CA PHE A 520 45.09 2.27 5.23
C PHE A 520 43.95 3.26 4.91
N LEU A 521 44.35 4.48 4.72
CA LEU A 521 44.21 4.94 3.36
C LEU A 521 44.46 3.68 2.54
N HIS A 522 43.41 3.07 1.92
CA HIS A 522 43.64 2.64 0.57
C HIS A 522 44.28 3.90 0.01
N PHE A 523 45.66 3.97 0.08
CA PHE A 523 46.36 5.02 -0.60
C PHE A 523 45.79 4.89 -2.00
N PRO A 524 44.96 5.86 -2.42
CA PRO A 524 44.61 5.89 -3.80
C PRO A 524 45.98 5.77 -4.45
N LYS A 525 46.14 4.91 -5.44
CA LYS A 525 47.23 5.06 -6.38
C LYS A 525 47.41 6.56 -6.52
N PRO A 526 48.60 7.14 -6.29
CA PRO A 526 48.75 8.58 -6.33
C PRO A 526 48.06 9.09 -7.58
N GLY A 527 46.93 9.82 -7.42
CA GLY A 527 46.01 10.21 -8.53
C GLY A 527 44.57 9.72 -8.41
N ALA A 528 44.10 9.00 -7.37
CA ALA A 528 42.66 8.74 -7.21
C ALA A 528 41.97 10.01 -6.71
N ASP A 529 41.08 10.55 -7.52
CA ASP A 529 40.21 11.66 -7.15
C ASP A 529 39.12 11.17 -6.20
N TYR A 530 39.06 11.74 -4.99
CA TYR A 530 37.92 11.63 -4.13
C TYR A 530 36.92 12.72 -4.48
N GLY A 531 35.63 12.33 -4.70
CA GLY A 531 34.57 13.26 -4.99
C GLY A 531 33.42 13.10 -4.01
N LEU A 532 32.64 14.15 -3.85
CA LEU A 532 31.36 14.09 -3.19
C LEU A 532 30.31 13.66 -4.22
N PRO A 533 29.50 12.64 -3.91
CA PRO A 533 28.50 12.12 -4.85
C PRO A 533 27.40 13.16 -5.16
N VAL A 534 27.19 14.10 -4.25
CA VAL A 534 26.23 15.21 -4.38
C VAL A 534 26.83 16.49 -3.81
N LYS A 535 26.43 17.64 -4.37
CA LYS A 535 26.89 18.96 -3.93
C LYS A 535 25.75 19.77 -3.34
N VAL A 536 25.93 20.24 -2.09
CA VAL A 536 24.95 21.08 -1.41
C VAL A 536 25.04 22.52 -1.94
N ARG A 537 23.91 23.17 -2.13
CA ARG A 537 23.85 24.57 -2.53
C ARG A 537 24.52 25.45 -1.47
N SER A 538 25.51 26.20 -1.86
CA SER A 538 26.26 27.13 -1.01
C SER A 538 25.50 28.44 -0.77
N GLY A 539 25.85 29.13 0.31
CA GLY A 539 25.39 30.45 0.67
C GLY A 539 24.03 30.50 1.37
N VAL A 540 23.62 31.71 1.68
CA VAL A 540 22.40 31.98 2.44
C VAL A 540 21.18 31.78 1.57
N GLN A 541 20.24 30.94 2.02
CA GLN A 541 19.04 30.57 1.26
C GLN A 541 17.77 30.94 2.05
N LYS A 542 16.74 31.37 1.29
CA LYS A 542 15.39 31.54 1.83
C LYS A 542 14.73 30.17 1.93
N LYS A 543 14.38 29.77 3.18
CA LYS A 543 13.79 28.47 3.51
C LYS A 543 12.30 28.68 3.83
N PRO A 544 11.38 27.97 3.17
CA PRO A 544 9.96 28.11 3.42
C PRO A 544 9.59 27.57 4.81
N PRO A 545 8.40 27.90 5.33
CA PRO A 545 7.86 27.26 6.52
C PRO A 545 7.82 25.74 6.39
N GLY A 546 7.97 25.02 7.49
CA GLY A 546 8.00 23.57 7.54
C GLY A 546 9.35 23.02 7.99
N PHE A 547 9.73 21.86 7.48
CA PHE A 547 11.04 21.27 7.73
C PHE A 547 12.11 21.99 6.93
N GLN A 548 12.94 22.72 7.63
CA GLN A 548 14.05 23.50 7.07
C GLN A 548 15.37 22.78 7.24
N PRO A 549 16.20 22.61 6.18
CA PRO A 549 17.48 21.94 6.26
C PRO A 549 18.42 22.73 7.21
N PHE A 550 18.97 22.03 8.17
CA PHE A 550 19.83 22.60 9.21
C PHE A 550 21.28 22.13 9.08
N LEU A 551 21.47 20.83 8.83
CA LEU A 551 22.77 20.19 8.73
C LEU A 551 22.72 19.11 7.65
N VAL A 552 23.76 19.00 6.86
CA VAL A 552 23.98 17.92 5.87
C VAL A 552 25.34 17.29 6.13
N CYS A 553 25.36 15.99 6.34
CA CYS A 553 26.57 15.20 6.45
C CYS A 553 26.77 14.43 5.13
N LEU A 554 27.96 14.56 4.55
CA LEU A 554 28.35 13.90 3.29
C LEU A 554 29.50 12.95 3.55
N THR A 555 29.42 11.75 2.97
CA THR A 555 30.54 10.80 2.99
C THR A 555 31.21 10.81 1.62
N SER A 556 32.52 11.04 1.60
CA SER A 556 33.31 11.06 0.37
C SER A 556 33.41 9.65 -0.24
N VAL A 557 33.43 9.60 -1.57
CA VAL A 557 33.44 8.37 -2.37
C VAL A 557 34.67 8.37 -3.29
N VAL A 558 35.27 7.22 -3.48
CA VAL A 558 36.36 7.04 -4.46
C VAL A 558 35.75 7.15 -5.86
N ALA A 559 36.34 7.96 -6.71
CA ALA A 559 35.89 8.15 -8.09
C ALA A 559 35.73 6.79 -8.81
N GLY A 560 34.55 6.56 -9.42
CA GLY A 560 34.22 5.30 -10.10
C GLY A 560 33.68 4.18 -9.24
N LYS A 561 33.57 4.38 -7.89
CA LYS A 561 32.85 3.43 -7.02
C LYS A 561 31.45 3.94 -6.67
N LYS A 562 30.51 3.02 -6.47
CA LYS A 562 29.17 3.37 -5.99
C LYS A 562 29.26 3.97 -4.56
N PRO A 563 28.39 4.95 -4.24
CA PRO A 563 28.29 5.49 -2.89
C PRO A 563 27.94 4.38 -1.87
N VAL A 564 28.60 4.41 -0.71
CA VAL A 564 28.34 3.49 0.39
C VAL A 564 26.97 3.82 1.01
N GLN A 565 26.09 2.85 1.13
CA GLN A 565 24.74 3.09 1.66
C GLN A 565 24.78 3.31 3.18
N ILE A 566 23.97 4.27 3.64
CA ILE A 566 23.69 4.42 5.08
C ILE A 566 22.68 3.36 5.49
N THR A 567 23.08 2.49 6.41
CA THR A 567 22.29 1.31 6.83
C THR A 567 21.58 1.52 8.16
N ALA A 568 22.10 2.43 9.00
CA ALA A 568 21.52 2.75 10.31
C ALA A 568 21.50 4.25 10.57
N LEU A 569 20.43 4.75 11.20
CA LEU A 569 20.24 6.16 11.53
C LEU A 569 19.47 6.28 12.85
N SER A 570 19.99 7.06 13.80
CA SER A 570 19.34 7.31 15.07
C SER A 570 19.55 8.75 15.52
N ILE A 571 18.52 9.34 16.15
CA ILE A 571 18.58 10.68 16.72
C ILE A 571 18.15 10.66 18.19
N ASN A 572 18.94 11.32 19.05
CA ASN A 572 18.53 11.64 20.40
C ASN A 572 18.48 13.17 20.54
N SER A 573 17.27 13.72 20.54
CA SER A 573 17.07 15.15 20.55
C SER A 573 17.36 15.80 21.91
N SER A 574 17.28 15.04 23.02
CA SER A 574 17.56 15.49 24.38
C SER A 574 19.06 15.75 24.58
N TYR A 575 19.90 14.84 24.11
CA TYR A 575 21.35 14.99 24.15
C TYR A 575 21.91 15.83 23.01
N GLY A 576 21.08 16.17 22.02
CA GLY A 576 21.53 16.91 20.84
C GLY A 576 22.47 16.09 19.95
N LEU A 577 22.28 14.75 19.90
CA LEU A 577 23.13 13.84 19.15
C LEU A 577 22.39 13.16 18.00
N MET A 578 23.11 12.94 16.93
CA MET A 578 22.68 12.11 15.79
C MET A 578 23.79 11.10 15.49
N ALA A 579 23.42 9.83 15.31
CA ALA A 579 24.34 8.77 14.92
C ALA A 579 23.88 8.12 13.64
N TYR A 580 24.82 7.80 12.75
CA TYR A 580 24.55 6.99 11.57
C TYR A 580 25.68 6.02 11.30
N GLY A 581 25.36 4.93 10.65
CA GLY A 581 26.30 3.88 10.30
C GLY A 581 26.15 3.40 8.87
N ASN A 582 27.22 2.83 8.36
CA ASN A 582 27.28 2.18 7.06
C ASN A 582 28.13 0.90 7.14
N GLU A 583 28.48 0.30 6.01
CA GLU A 583 29.33 -0.90 5.97
C GLU A 583 30.75 -0.67 6.49
N ASN A 584 31.21 0.59 6.57
CA ASN A 584 32.59 0.91 6.95
C ASN A 584 32.74 1.29 8.44
N GLY A 585 31.68 1.82 9.08
CA GLY A 585 31.74 2.26 10.45
C GLY A 585 30.62 3.16 10.89
N ILE A 586 30.88 3.97 11.91
CA ILE A 586 29.90 4.78 12.61
C ILE A 586 30.39 6.20 12.72
N ALA A 587 29.48 7.15 12.52
CA ALA A 587 29.69 8.56 12.85
C ALA A 587 28.65 9.03 13.88
N VAL A 588 29.09 9.78 14.88
CA VAL A 588 28.23 10.48 15.85
C VAL A 588 28.47 11.98 15.75
N ILE A 589 27.40 12.73 15.62
CA ILE A 589 27.39 14.15 15.37
C ILE A 589 26.69 14.89 16.51
N ASP A 590 27.34 15.90 17.08
CA ASP A 590 26.71 16.90 17.92
C ASP A 590 25.91 17.87 17.02
N ILE A 591 24.58 17.82 17.15
CA ILE A 591 23.67 18.64 16.35
C ILE A 591 23.76 20.13 16.75
N VAL A 592 24.05 20.41 18.02
CA VAL A 592 24.10 21.78 18.56
C VAL A 592 25.35 22.48 18.12
N GLN A 593 26.50 21.83 18.33
CA GLN A 593 27.81 22.35 17.95
C GLN A 593 28.11 22.15 16.44
N LYS A 594 27.41 21.27 15.77
CA LYS A 594 27.56 20.91 14.36
C LYS A 594 28.98 20.37 14.06
N VAL A 595 29.40 19.46 14.88
CA VAL A 595 30.71 18.79 14.78
C VAL A 595 30.55 17.29 14.83
N CYS A 596 31.46 16.56 14.18
CA CYS A 596 31.56 15.12 14.33
C CYS A 596 32.33 14.82 15.62
N VAL A 597 31.63 14.22 16.59
CA VAL A 597 32.21 13.87 17.91
C VAL A 597 32.93 12.55 17.85
N LEU A 598 32.42 11.61 17.07
CA LEU A 598 32.98 10.29 16.94
C LEU A 598 32.93 9.83 15.48
N ASN A 599 34.03 9.28 14.98
CA ASN A 599 34.15 8.67 13.65
C ASN A 599 35.05 7.45 13.75
N VAL A 600 34.47 6.26 13.74
CA VAL A 600 35.16 4.98 14.02
C VAL A 600 34.77 3.95 12.98
N GLY A 601 35.78 3.29 12.43
CA GLY A 601 35.61 2.12 11.56
C GLY A 601 35.14 0.89 12.34
N THR A 602 34.37 0.01 11.70
CA THR A 602 33.87 -1.22 12.34
C THR A 602 34.97 -2.11 12.93
N PRO A 603 36.15 -2.31 12.29
CA PRO A 603 37.24 -3.08 12.89
C PRO A 603 37.80 -2.45 14.18
N ASP A 604 37.85 -1.13 14.27
CA ASP A 604 38.37 -0.43 15.43
C ASP A 604 37.48 -0.56 16.66
N LEU A 605 36.17 -0.83 16.46
CA LEU A 605 35.22 -1.06 17.56
C LEU A 605 35.51 -2.34 18.36
N TYR A 606 36.18 -3.31 17.77
CA TYR A 606 36.52 -4.55 18.46
C TYR A 606 37.79 -4.48 19.31
N GLY A 607 38.69 -3.54 19.01
CA GLY A 607 39.98 -3.40 19.70
C GLY A 607 40.72 -4.72 19.77
N ALA A 608 41.21 -5.12 20.96
CA ALA A 608 41.91 -6.35 21.19
C ALA A 608 41.04 -7.63 21.07
N CYS A 609 39.71 -7.46 21.03
CA CYS A 609 38.73 -8.56 20.90
C CYS A 609 38.31 -8.79 19.44
N ASP A 610 39.06 -8.26 18.47
CA ASP A 610 38.74 -8.43 17.05
C ASP A 610 38.68 -9.91 16.67
N PRO A 611 37.49 -10.44 16.25
CA PRO A 611 37.30 -11.81 15.88
C PRO A 611 38.08 -12.20 14.62
N TYR A 612 38.60 -11.23 13.87
CA TYR A 612 39.35 -11.41 12.63
C TYR A 612 40.88 -11.25 12.79
N MET A 613 41.37 -10.91 13.99
CA MET A 613 42.80 -10.85 14.26
C MET A 613 43.39 -12.23 14.00
N ARG A 614 43.97 -12.43 12.84
CA ARG A 614 44.87 -13.54 12.57
C ARG A 614 46.21 -13.20 13.20
N VAL A 615 46.52 -13.85 14.35
CA VAL A 615 47.87 -13.88 14.86
C VAL A 615 48.76 -14.42 13.73
N PRO A 616 49.78 -13.67 13.23
CA PRO A 616 50.72 -14.20 12.27
C PRO A 616 51.40 -15.42 12.92
N ARG A 617 51.13 -16.61 12.43
CA ARG A 617 51.88 -17.79 12.83
C ARG A 617 53.30 -17.67 12.30
N SER A 618 54.20 -17.14 13.15
CA SER A 618 55.61 -17.27 12.93
C SER A 618 55.95 -18.77 12.89
N PRO A 619 56.59 -19.31 11.84
CA PRO A 619 57.08 -20.67 11.85
C PRO A 619 58.35 -20.73 12.66
N LYS A 620 58.26 -21.14 13.92
CA LYS A 620 59.27 -21.72 14.74
C LYS A 620 59.11 -21.29 16.19
N CYS A 621 58.47 -22.11 16.97
CA CYS A 621 58.93 -22.68 18.22
C CYS A 621 57.88 -23.69 18.70
N ALA A 622 58.26 -24.94 18.65
CA ALA A 622 57.53 -26.05 19.26
C ALA A 622 57.71 -25.94 20.78
N ASN A 623 56.59 -25.96 21.50
CA ASN A 623 56.39 -26.90 22.59
C ASN A 623 54.91 -26.86 23.05
N PRO A 624 54.32 -27.99 23.31
CA PRO A 624 52.91 -28.13 23.58
C PRO A 624 52.66 -28.06 25.09
N SER A 625 51.86 -27.16 25.53
CA SER A 625 51.06 -27.35 26.73
C SER A 625 49.57 -27.18 26.39
N SER A 626 48.92 -28.31 26.57
CA SER A 626 47.50 -28.53 26.46
C SER A 626 46.67 -27.48 27.17
N CYS A 627 45.79 -26.86 26.44
CA CYS A 627 44.58 -26.27 27.00
C CYS A 627 43.40 -26.74 26.17
N ASP A 628 42.67 -27.66 26.72
CA ASP A 628 41.34 -28.07 26.26
C ASP A 628 40.41 -26.88 26.31
N PHE A 629 39.90 -26.45 25.14
CA PHE A 629 38.80 -25.48 25.06
C PHE A 629 37.50 -26.24 25.08
N THR A 630 36.99 -26.45 26.29
CA THR A 630 35.57 -26.72 26.48
C THR A 630 34.82 -25.38 26.32
N SER A 631 33.87 -25.41 25.43
CA SER A 631 32.89 -24.33 25.18
C SER A 631 32.10 -24.00 26.44
N GLU A 632 32.34 -22.89 27.08
CA GLU A 632 31.35 -22.14 27.87
C GLU A 632 31.92 -20.81 28.39
N ASN A 633 31.25 -19.70 28.05
CA ASN A 633 31.24 -18.41 28.75
C ASN A 633 32.56 -17.79 29.22
N GLU A 634 33.36 -17.25 28.33
CA GLU A 634 34.39 -16.30 28.78
C GLU A 634 33.90 -14.86 28.67
N ARG A 635 33.69 -14.28 29.86
CA ARG A 635 33.53 -12.86 30.10
C ARG A 635 34.89 -12.19 30.03
N CYS A 636 35.17 -11.32 29.07
CA CYS A 636 36.26 -10.36 29.20
C CYS A 636 35.85 -9.30 30.22
N ARG A 637 36.38 -9.38 31.43
CA ARG A 637 36.32 -8.27 32.44
C ARG A 637 37.53 -7.37 32.24
N SER A 638 37.28 -6.09 31.95
CA SER A 638 38.28 -5.04 32.13
C SER A 638 38.21 -4.49 33.57
N PRO A 639 39.34 -4.09 34.15
CA PRO A 639 39.32 -3.48 35.51
C PRO A 639 38.68 -2.09 35.48
N SER A 640 37.88 -1.85 36.48
CA SER A 640 37.15 -0.59 36.73
C SER A 640 38.13 0.55 36.96
N ASN A 641 38.03 1.60 36.12
CA ASN A 641 38.44 2.95 36.47
C ASN A 641 37.29 3.89 36.14
N ASP A 642 36.97 4.72 37.11
CA ASP A 642 35.89 5.69 37.12
C ASP A 642 36.04 6.73 36.00
N GLN A 643 35.34 6.54 34.91
CA GLN A 643 35.17 7.57 33.88
C GLN A 643 33.73 7.55 33.34
N VAL A 644 33.25 8.75 33.06
CA VAL A 644 31.90 8.99 32.49
C VAL A 644 31.79 8.27 31.17
N GLU A 645 30.97 7.22 31.12
CA GLU A 645 30.78 6.39 29.94
C GLU A 645 29.48 6.80 29.21
N ILE A 646 29.62 7.33 28.01
CA ILE A 646 28.55 7.40 27.03
C ILE A 646 28.56 6.04 26.31
N PHE A 647 27.62 5.16 26.67
CA PHE A 647 27.55 3.83 26.07
C PHE A 647 26.74 3.88 24.77
N PHE A 648 27.41 3.45 23.71
CA PHE A 648 26.77 3.08 22.47
C PHE A 648 26.75 1.53 22.39
N PHE A 649 25.59 0.94 22.24
CA PHE A 649 25.47 -0.47 21.89
C PHE A 649 25.56 -0.62 20.39
N PHE A 650 26.68 -1.17 19.92
CA PHE A 650 26.89 -1.50 18.54
C PHE A 650 26.81 -3.00 18.33
N HIS A 651 26.14 -3.41 17.31
CA HIS A 651 26.13 -4.82 16.93
C HIS A 651 26.42 -4.99 15.46
N ILE A 652 27.30 -5.92 15.18
CA ILE A 652 27.90 -6.17 13.87
C ILE A 652 27.57 -7.60 13.45
N ILE A 653 27.29 -7.79 12.18
CA ILE A 653 26.81 -9.03 11.57
C ILE A 653 27.93 -10.05 11.38
N HIS A 654 27.63 -11.30 11.67
CA HIS A 654 28.43 -12.45 11.23
C HIS A 654 27.63 -13.25 10.20
N ASN A 655 27.93 -13.08 8.92
CA ASN A 655 27.48 -14.00 7.88
C ASN A 655 28.35 -15.23 7.91
N LYS A 656 27.95 -16.29 8.62
CA LYS A 656 28.48 -17.62 8.44
C LYS A 656 27.61 -18.37 7.44
N LEU A 657 28.03 -18.39 6.18
CA LEU A 657 27.62 -19.44 5.26
C LEU A 657 28.15 -20.77 5.80
N ASP A 658 27.27 -21.57 6.37
CA ASP A 658 27.53 -22.98 6.59
C ASP A 658 27.54 -23.69 5.23
N SER A 659 28.68 -23.67 4.56
CA SER A 659 28.92 -24.54 3.42
C SER A 659 29.39 -25.90 3.94
N THR A 660 28.44 -26.79 4.18
CA THR A 660 28.76 -28.23 4.17
C THR A 660 28.90 -28.67 2.72
N SER A 661 30.11 -28.65 2.19
CA SER A 661 30.47 -29.55 1.12
C SER A 661 31.98 -29.63 0.94
N SER A 662 32.46 -30.88 1.07
CA SER A 662 33.56 -31.55 0.39
C SER A 662 34.86 -30.76 0.16
N ARG A 663 35.87 -31.30 0.82
CA ARG A 663 37.30 -31.13 0.55
C ARG A 663 37.63 -31.21 -0.95
N SER A 664 38.17 -30.12 -1.49
CA SER A 664 39.20 -30.26 -2.52
C SER A 664 40.35 -29.30 -2.20
N ARG A 665 41.53 -29.85 -2.18
CA ARG A 665 42.79 -29.09 -2.05
C ARG A 665 43.11 -28.41 -3.37
N SER A 666 43.17 -27.07 -3.38
CA SER A 666 44.09 -26.39 -4.27
C SER A 666 44.45 -25.05 -3.67
N SER A 667 45.73 -24.85 -3.50
CA SER A 667 46.38 -23.61 -3.07
C SER A 667 46.31 -22.58 -4.17
N SER A 668 45.71 -21.40 -3.88
CA SER A 668 46.06 -20.18 -4.60
C SER A 668 45.83 -18.95 -3.73
N MET A 669 46.76 -18.06 -3.77
CA MET A 669 46.91 -16.81 -2.99
C MET A 669 45.91 -15.71 -3.36
N SER A 670 44.76 -16.02 -3.87
CA SER A 670 43.74 -15.04 -4.27
C SER A 670 42.58 -14.84 -3.26
N SER A 671 42.68 -15.39 -2.05
CA SER A 671 41.59 -15.36 -1.06
C SER A 671 41.61 -14.17 -0.09
N LEU A 672 42.41 -13.15 -0.34
CA LEU A 672 42.51 -11.94 0.49
C LEU A 672 41.52 -10.84 0.09
N GLU A 673 40.77 -11.00 -1.02
CA GLU A 673 39.85 -9.99 -1.52
C GLU A 673 38.38 -10.14 -1.05
N ASN A 674 38.05 -11.21 -0.34
CA ASN A 674 36.69 -11.47 0.17
C ASN A 674 36.64 -11.43 1.70
N ILE A 675 37.11 -10.33 2.31
CA ILE A 675 36.69 -10.02 3.67
C ILE A 675 35.34 -9.30 3.51
N ASN A 676 34.24 -10.03 3.80
CA ASN A 676 32.93 -9.43 3.90
C ASN A 676 32.97 -8.45 5.05
N TYR A 677 32.92 -7.15 4.73
CA TYR A 677 32.82 -6.06 5.70
C TYR A 677 31.46 -6.15 6.39
N GLU A 678 31.46 -6.06 7.72
CA GLU A 678 30.23 -6.07 8.50
C GLU A 678 29.62 -4.66 8.53
N ALA A 679 28.42 -4.50 7.97
CA ALA A 679 27.68 -3.24 7.98
C ALA A 679 27.03 -3.00 9.36
N VAL A 680 26.98 -1.73 9.77
CA VAL A 680 26.22 -1.31 10.96
C VAL A 680 24.73 -1.29 10.62
N GLN A 681 23.96 -2.25 11.13
CA GLN A 681 22.55 -2.44 10.76
C GLN A 681 21.58 -1.72 11.71
N CYS A 682 21.96 -1.52 12.96
CA CYS A 682 21.09 -0.89 13.95
C CYS A 682 21.91 -0.02 14.92
N LEU A 683 21.34 1.11 15.28
CA LEU A 683 21.89 2.05 16.26
C LEU A 683 20.80 2.52 17.22
N ALA A 684 21.07 2.52 18.52
CA ALA A 684 20.16 3.06 19.52
C ALA A 684 20.95 3.78 20.63
N PHE A 685 20.39 4.90 21.11
CA PHE A 685 20.89 5.62 22.26
C PHE A 685 20.24 5.08 23.52
N ALA A 686 21.03 4.70 24.51
CA ALA A 686 20.57 4.38 25.84
C ALA A 686 20.45 5.63 26.70
N ASP A 687 19.44 5.69 27.58
CA ASP A 687 19.43 6.66 28.66
C ASP A 687 20.40 6.23 29.78
N SER A 688 20.87 7.23 30.58
CA SER A 688 21.75 6.95 31.68
C SER A 688 21.13 5.96 32.66
N TYR A 689 21.78 4.79 32.82
CA TYR A 689 21.40 3.76 33.79
C TYR A 689 22.39 3.66 34.97
N THR A 690 23.45 4.49 34.95
CA THR A 690 24.43 4.60 36.06
C THR A 690 24.18 5.83 36.90
N LYS A 691 24.38 5.72 38.21
CA LYS A 691 24.09 6.80 39.20
C LYS A 691 25.00 8.03 39.14
N ASN A 692 26.20 7.95 38.58
CA ASN A 692 27.23 8.99 38.67
C ASN A 692 27.43 9.68 37.32
N VAL A 693 26.64 10.72 37.07
CA VAL A 693 26.93 11.68 36.02
C VAL A 693 27.61 12.88 36.68
N ILE A 694 28.93 12.90 36.68
CA ILE A 694 29.69 14.11 36.96
C ILE A 694 29.87 14.81 35.61
N VAL A 695 29.19 15.94 35.46
CA VAL A 695 29.33 16.83 34.31
C VAL A 695 30.61 17.61 34.47
N PHE A 696 31.65 17.23 33.80
CA PHE A 696 32.84 18.10 33.64
C PHE A 696 32.75 18.82 32.29
N HIS A 697 32.58 20.13 32.38
CA HIS A 697 32.88 21.04 31.29
C HIS A 697 34.39 21.31 31.32
N TYR A 698 35.17 20.57 30.53
CA TYR A 698 36.46 21.06 30.02
C TYR A 698 37.03 20.11 28.97
N LEU A 699 37.57 20.70 27.94
CA LEU A 699 38.31 20.16 26.83
C LEU A 699 39.49 19.27 27.33
N LEU A 700 39.38 17.94 27.12
CA LEU A 700 40.54 17.04 27.23
C LEU A 700 40.59 16.16 26.00
N ILE A 701 41.75 16.15 25.37
CA ILE A 701 42.10 15.15 24.35
C ILE A 701 42.10 13.79 25.05
N ILE A 702 41.03 13.02 24.88
CA ILE A 702 40.90 11.71 25.44
C ILE A 702 41.20 10.71 24.32
N GLU A 703 42.24 9.92 24.49
CA GLU A 703 42.39 8.64 23.83
C GLU A 703 41.20 7.77 24.30
N TYR A 704 40.19 7.59 23.44
CA TYR A 704 39.00 6.84 23.77
C TYR A 704 39.33 5.34 23.74
N TYR A 705 39.39 4.73 24.90
CA TYR A 705 39.31 3.30 25.05
C TYR A 705 37.80 2.95 25.11
N PHE A 706 37.31 2.24 24.12
CA PHE A 706 35.97 1.70 24.17
C PHE A 706 35.91 0.54 25.18
N THR A 707 35.27 0.76 26.30
CA THR A 707 34.94 -0.29 27.25
C THR A 707 33.51 -0.72 26.99
N GLY A 708 33.31 -1.89 26.44
CA GLY A 708 32.00 -2.38 26.09
C GLY A 708 31.92 -3.91 26.15
N SER A 709 30.70 -4.43 26.27
CA SER A 709 30.46 -5.87 26.16
C SER A 709 30.01 -6.23 24.75
N ILE A 710 30.65 -7.25 24.18
CA ILE A 710 30.34 -7.74 22.85
C ILE A 710 29.49 -9.00 22.96
N PHE A 711 28.31 -8.99 22.38
CA PHE A 711 27.42 -10.16 22.30
C PHE A 711 27.32 -10.62 20.86
N ARG A 712 27.63 -11.89 20.61
CA ARG A 712 27.48 -12.51 19.29
C ARG A 712 26.10 -13.13 19.17
N LEU A 713 25.34 -12.74 18.15
CA LEU A 713 24.07 -13.33 17.76
C LEU A 713 24.22 -13.99 16.37
N SER A 714 23.34 -14.92 16.06
CA SER A 714 23.25 -15.51 14.72
C SER A 714 22.42 -14.63 13.81
N GLY A 715 22.96 -14.26 12.64
CA GLY A 715 22.32 -13.34 11.69
C GLY A 715 22.46 -11.87 12.04
N GLY A 716 22.03 -11.02 11.12
CA GLY A 716 22.05 -9.56 11.24
C GLY A 716 21.15 -9.04 12.36
N ILE A 717 21.55 -7.91 12.98
CA ILE A 717 20.73 -7.26 13.99
C ILE A 717 19.68 -6.39 13.33
N LEU A 718 18.43 -6.64 13.71
CA LEU A 718 17.28 -5.95 13.13
C LEU A 718 16.79 -4.79 13.99
N THR A 719 16.74 -4.99 15.32
CA THR A 719 16.27 -3.94 16.24
C THR A 719 16.89 -4.07 17.63
N MET A 720 16.98 -2.92 18.30
CA MET A 720 17.33 -2.81 19.72
C MET A 720 16.39 -1.84 20.41
N SER A 721 15.96 -2.18 21.64
CA SER A 721 15.14 -1.28 22.47
C SER A 721 15.44 -1.51 23.94
N PHE A 722 15.11 -0.51 24.76
CA PHE A 722 15.38 -0.54 26.20
C PHE A 722 14.08 -0.67 26.99
N LEU A 723 14.10 -1.52 27.99
CA LEU A 723 13.02 -1.70 28.96
C LEU A 723 13.48 -1.28 30.34
N ASP A 724 12.54 -0.79 31.16
CA ASP A 724 12.79 -0.54 32.57
C ASP A 724 12.86 -1.86 33.38
N CYS A 725 13.12 -1.77 34.68
CA CYS A 725 13.16 -2.93 35.56
C CYS A 725 11.84 -3.68 35.68
N ASN A 726 10.71 -3.07 35.31
CA ASN A 726 9.37 -3.66 35.28
C ASN A 726 9.03 -4.28 33.92
N GLY A 727 9.89 -4.13 32.92
CA GLY A 727 9.67 -4.63 31.55
C GLY A 727 8.85 -3.65 30.69
N ALA A 728 8.59 -2.42 31.14
CA ALA A 728 7.95 -1.40 30.33
C ALA A 728 8.95 -0.77 29.34
N LEU A 729 8.48 -0.42 28.15
CA LEU A 729 9.31 0.21 27.12
C LEU A 729 9.74 1.61 27.59
N ILE A 730 11.05 1.86 27.59
CA ILE A 730 11.59 3.19 27.90
C ILE A 730 11.46 4.05 26.65
N PRO A 731 10.68 5.15 26.70
CA PRO A 731 10.59 6.06 25.56
C PRO A 731 11.93 6.78 25.38
N TYR A 732 12.24 7.12 24.14
CA TYR A 732 13.43 7.94 23.86
C TYR A 732 13.35 9.29 24.55
N SER A 733 14.46 9.74 25.17
CA SER A 733 14.57 11.07 25.70
C SER A 733 14.48 12.11 24.59
N TYR A 734 13.63 13.12 24.77
CA TYR A 734 13.43 14.17 23.77
C TYR A 734 13.43 15.57 24.37
N GLU A 735 13.81 16.55 23.55
CA GLU A 735 13.64 17.97 23.82
C GLU A 735 12.27 18.38 23.22
N ALA A 736 11.37 18.90 24.07
CA ALA A 736 10.07 19.38 23.60
C ALA A 736 10.24 20.56 22.63
N TRP A 737 9.52 20.53 21.52
CA TRP A 737 9.56 21.60 20.53
C TRP A 737 9.08 22.93 21.13
N LYS A 738 9.82 24.02 20.91
CA LYS A 738 9.50 25.38 21.30
C LYS A 738 9.32 26.26 20.07
N ASP A 739 8.28 27.08 20.07
CA ASP A 739 8.03 28.05 19.00
C ASP A 739 8.94 29.29 19.20
N GLU A 740 10.09 29.31 18.52
CA GLU A 740 11.07 30.38 18.57
C GLU A 740 10.49 31.78 18.22
N SER A 741 9.29 31.85 17.61
CA SER A 741 8.64 33.10 17.22
C SER A 741 7.98 33.84 18.38
N ARG A 742 7.71 33.17 19.51
CA ARG A 742 7.05 33.75 20.69
C ARG A 742 8.01 34.30 21.74
N ASP A 743 9.30 33.91 21.71
CA ASP A 743 10.25 34.23 22.77
C ASP A 743 10.95 35.60 22.63
N LYS A 744 10.68 36.39 21.58
CA LYS A 744 11.26 37.74 21.45
C LYS A 744 10.61 38.83 22.33
N GLN A 745 9.61 38.44 23.18
CA GLN A 745 8.89 39.43 23.98
C GLN A 745 8.73 39.09 25.49
N LYS A 746 9.41 38.09 26.02
CA LYS A 746 9.34 37.80 27.47
C LYS A 746 10.73 37.68 28.08
N THR A 747 10.99 38.60 29.03
CA THR A 747 12.04 38.53 30.06
C THR A 747 12.05 37.14 30.73
N PRO A 748 13.20 36.61 31.12
CA PRO A 748 13.33 35.27 31.68
C PRO A 748 12.72 35.18 33.08
N THR A 749 11.48 34.78 33.15
CA THR A 749 10.89 34.22 34.36
C THR A 749 11.38 32.78 34.50
N LYS A 750 12.03 32.46 35.60
CA LYS A 750 12.46 31.13 36.00
C LYS A 750 11.30 30.16 35.84
N LEU A 751 11.37 29.28 34.82
CA LEU A 751 10.43 28.22 34.64
C LEU A 751 10.71 27.07 35.59
N ALA A 752 9.66 26.65 36.24
CA ALA A 752 9.59 25.44 37.05
C ALA A 752 10.11 24.25 36.25
N SER A 753 11.09 23.58 36.79
CA SER A 753 11.57 22.29 36.31
C SER A 753 10.42 21.29 36.36
N ASN A 754 10.04 20.73 35.20
CA ASN A 754 9.22 19.54 35.15
C ASN A 754 9.90 18.42 35.91
N SER A 755 9.15 17.85 36.81
CA SER A 755 9.45 16.77 37.73
C SER A 755 10.51 15.78 37.25
N ARG A 756 11.76 16.06 37.52
CA ARG A 756 12.73 15.02 37.79
C ARG A 756 12.25 14.34 39.07
N MET A 757 11.99 13.05 39.02
CA MET A 757 11.83 12.26 40.22
C MET A 757 13.00 12.55 41.11
N SER A 758 12.71 13.06 42.31
CA SER A 758 13.72 13.34 43.31
C SER A 758 14.48 12.06 43.61
N PRO A 759 15.83 12.07 43.65
CA PRO A 759 16.57 10.90 44.08
C PRO A 759 16.27 10.62 45.56
N PRO A 760 16.09 9.35 45.96
CA PRO A 760 15.95 8.98 47.36
C PRO A 760 17.21 9.33 48.14
N PRO A 761 17.11 9.59 49.47
CA PRO A 761 18.23 10.06 50.27
C PRO A 761 19.39 9.05 50.32
N SER A 762 20.60 9.59 50.18
CA SER A 762 21.87 8.85 50.21
C SER A 762 22.13 8.22 51.58
N GLY A 763 22.19 6.91 51.60
CA GLY A 763 22.66 6.20 52.81
C GLY A 763 22.42 4.71 52.71
N SER A 764 23.26 4.00 51.96
CA SER A 764 23.69 2.60 52.13
C SER A 764 24.44 2.16 50.88
N THR A 765 25.50 1.38 51.08
CA THR A 765 26.22 0.60 50.07
C THR A 765 25.24 -0.34 49.38
N GLU A 766 24.49 0.16 48.37
CA GLU A 766 23.65 -0.66 47.56
C GLU A 766 24.51 -1.39 46.54
N MET A 767 24.48 -2.73 46.58
CA MET A 767 24.91 -3.57 45.49
C MET A 767 24.26 -3.04 44.20
N ALA A 768 25.04 -2.93 43.13
CA ALA A 768 24.56 -2.47 41.82
C ALA A 768 23.49 -3.42 41.31
N CYS A 769 22.22 -3.14 41.59
CA CYS A 769 21.09 -3.86 41.06
C CYS A 769 20.87 -3.44 39.60
N ASP A 770 20.53 -4.39 38.76
CA ASP A 770 20.13 -4.14 37.39
C ASP A 770 18.89 -3.25 37.33
N ARG A 771 18.90 -2.22 36.47
CA ARG A 771 17.86 -1.18 36.41
C ARG A 771 17.11 -1.13 35.10
N GLN A 772 17.72 -1.66 34.05
CA GLN A 772 17.18 -1.65 32.71
C GLN A 772 17.52 -2.97 32.02
N PHE A 773 16.75 -3.25 30.98
CA PHE A 773 17.06 -4.33 30.05
C PHE A 773 17.24 -3.77 28.63
N VAL A 774 18.18 -4.30 27.87
CA VAL A 774 18.26 -4.12 26.43
C VAL A 774 17.77 -5.39 25.75
N VAL A 775 16.82 -5.23 24.85
CA VAL A 775 16.35 -6.30 23.97
C VAL A 775 17.08 -6.17 22.64
N ILE A 776 17.77 -7.20 22.23
CA ILE A 776 18.53 -7.27 20.97
C ILE A 776 17.93 -8.37 20.12
N VAL A 777 17.50 -8.05 18.92
CA VAL A 777 16.85 -8.97 18.00
C VAL A 777 17.66 -9.08 16.73
N SER A 778 18.00 -10.30 16.35
CA SER A 778 18.65 -10.62 15.08
C SER A 778 17.71 -11.41 14.17
N GLU A 779 18.14 -11.66 12.97
CA GLU A 779 17.40 -12.45 11.98
C GLU A 779 17.00 -13.85 12.47
N LYS A 780 17.71 -14.41 13.47
CA LYS A 780 17.45 -15.77 13.95
C LYS A 780 17.11 -15.88 15.43
N GLN A 781 17.50 -14.92 16.24
CA GLN A 781 17.34 -15.01 17.70
C GLN A 781 17.11 -13.66 18.37
N ALA A 782 16.50 -13.69 19.55
CA ALA A 782 16.36 -12.54 20.43
C ALA A 782 17.08 -12.80 21.76
N ARG A 783 17.64 -11.75 22.34
CA ARG A 783 18.23 -11.76 23.70
C ARG A 783 17.77 -10.56 24.49
N VAL A 784 17.59 -10.78 25.78
CA VAL A 784 17.34 -9.73 26.77
C VAL A 784 18.51 -9.71 27.73
N VAL A 785 19.20 -8.57 27.79
CA VAL A 785 20.41 -8.38 28.57
C VAL A 785 20.15 -7.33 29.64
N ALA A 786 20.47 -7.65 30.88
CA ALA A 786 20.30 -6.73 32.01
C ALA A 786 21.45 -5.70 32.07
N LEU A 787 21.15 -4.46 32.44
CA LEU A 787 22.09 -3.36 32.56
C LEU A 787 22.07 -2.79 33.99
N PRO A 788 23.22 -2.53 34.61
CA PRO A 788 24.58 -2.52 34.09
C PRO A 788 25.36 -3.85 34.18
N SER A 789 24.75 -4.94 34.65
CA SER A 789 25.48 -6.21 34.83
C SER A 789 25.95 -6.90 33.56
N HIS A 790 25.32 -6.54 32.42
CA HIS A 790 25.50 -7.19 31.13
C HIS A 790 25.19 -8.71 31.12
N ASN A 791 24.35 -9.16 32.05
CA ASN A 791 23.92 -10.56 32.09
C ASN A 791 22.82 -10.82 31.06
N CYS A 792 22.98 -11.86 30.25
CA CYS A 792 21.89 -12.33 29.37
C CYS A 792 20.84 -13.06 30.22
N VAL A 793 19.67 -12.41 30.42
CA VAL A 793 18.60 -12.95 31.28
C VAL A 793 17.71 -13.91 30.51
N TYR A 794 17.36 -13.56 29.28
CA TYR A 794 16.53 -14.38 28.43
C TYR A 794 17.13 -14.50 27.02
N ARG A 795 16.97 -15.67 26.44
CA ARG A 795 17.41 -15.96 25.07
C ARG A 795 16.35 -16.84 24.40
N GLN A 796 15.96 -16.49 23.18
CA GLN A 796 15.01 -17.25 22.38
C GLN A 796 15.49 -17.37 20.94
N GLN A 797 15.47 -18.60 20.40
CA GLN A 797 15.60 -18.85 18.96
C GLN A 797 14.25 -18.51 18.32
N LEU A 798 14.23 -17.58 17.38
CA LEU A 798 13.00 -17.15 16.70
C LEU A 798 12.64 -18.06 15.53
N VAL A 799 13.66 -18.50 14.80
CA VAL A 799 13.53 -19.36 13.62
C VAL A 799 14.74 -20.31 13.52
N GLU A 800 14.56 -21.50 12.97
CA GLU A 800 15.63 -22.46 12.79
C GLU A 800 16.30 -22.33 11.41
N ASN A 801 15.57 -22.56 10.33
CA ASN A 801 16.07 -22.58 8.96
C ASN A 801 15.78 -21.29 8.19
N ASP A 802 14.76 -20.54 8.61
CA ASP A 802 14.30 -19.28 8.01
C ASP A 802 15.03 -18.09 8.61
N PHE A 803 14.59 -16.88 8.24
CA PHE A 803 15.09 -15.63 8.84
C PHE A 803 13.95 -14.64 9.09
N VAL A 804 14.17 -13.76 10.04
CA VAL A 804 13.26 -12.64 10.32
C VAL A 804 13.57 -11.50 9.35
N VAL A 805 12.57 -11.08 8.58
CA VAL A 805 12.70 -9.97 7.63
C VAL A 805 12.61 -8.63 8.36
N LYS A 806 11.67 -8.52 9.30
CA LYS A 806 11.43 -7.28 10.06
C LYS A 806 11.03 -7.62 11.50
N SER A 807 11.58 -6.89 12.44
CA SER A 807 11.19 -6.97 13.85
C SER A 807 11.05 -5.59 14.47
N GLU A 808 10.08 -5.45 15.37
CA GLU A 808 9.85 -4.23 16.14
C GLU A 808 9.35 -4.58 17.54
N ILE A 809 9.62 -3.69 18.49
CA ILE A 809 9.11 -3.80 19.85
C ILE A 809 7.97 -2.80 20.01
N ILE A 810 6.79 -3.33 20.34
CA ILE A 810 5.55 -2.57 20.44
C ILE A 810 5.02 -2.56 21.87
N SER A 811 4.37 -1.46 22.25
CA SER A 811 3.68 -1.32 23.53
C SER A 811 2.18 -1.42 23.30
N LEU A 812 1.57 -2.52 23.70
CA LEU A 812 0.13 -2.67 23.81
C LEU A 812 -0.36 -2.14 25.15
N LYS A 813 -1.68 -2.04 25.36
CA LYS A 813 -2.28 -1.44 26.57
C LYS A 813 -1.69 -2.00 27.89
N ASP A 814 -1.53 -3.31 27.97
CA ASP A 814 -1.15 -4.01 29.19
C ASP A 814 0.17 -4.81 29.07
N SER A 815 0.87 -4.71 27.94
CA SER A 815 2.07 -5.52 27.70
C SER A 815 2.99 -4.93 26.63
N VAL A 816 4.26 -5.26 26.75
CA VAL A 816 5.26 -5.00 25.71
C VAL A 816 5.59 -6.30 25.00
N CYS A 817 5.58 -6.27 23.70
CA CYS A 817 5.77 -7.44 22.84
C CYS A 817 6.85 -7.19 21.79
N LEU A 818 7.62 -8.25 21.47
CA LEU A 818 8.44 -8.33 20.27
C LEU A 818 7.57 -8.93 19.15
N VAL A 819 7.43 -8.22 18.05
CA VAL A 819 6.74 -8.73 16.85
C VAL A 819 7.73 -8.89 15.72
N CYS A 820 7.69 -10.04 15.04
CA CYS A 820 8.57 -10.40 13.95
C CYS A 820 7.76 -10.85 12.73
N TYR A 821 8.13 -10.36 11.54
CA TYR A 821 7.70 -10.87 10.25
C TYR A 821 8.79 -11.76 9.68
N ILE A 822 8.46 -13.01 9.36
CA ILE A 822 9.40 -14.06 8.97
C ILE A 822 9.34 -14.28 7.46
N SER A 823 10.45 -14.77 6.89
CA SER A 823 10.60 -15.09 5.46
C SER A 823 9.57 -16.09 4.92
N THR A 824 8.99 -16.92 5.78
CA THR A 824 7.88 -17.83 5.44
C THR A 824 6.52 -17.11 5.27
N GLY A 825 6.46 -15.80 5.53
CA GLY A 825 5.21 -15.02 5.47
C GLY A 825 4.39 -15.02 6.76
N ARG A 826 4.97 -15.53 7.86
CA ARG A 826 4.33 -15.61 9.16
C ARG A 826 4.63 -14.38 10.02
N VAL A 827 3.71 -14.03 10.90
CA VAL A 827 3.94 -13.07 11.97
C VAL A 827 3.96 -13.81 13.30
N VAL A 828 5.07 -13.65 14.03
CA VAL A 828 5.21 -14.19 15.38
C VAL A 828 5.35 -13.05 16.38
N ALA A 829 4.76 -13.22 17.55
CA ALA A 829 4.92 -12.27 18.66
C ALA A 829 5.37 -12.98 19.93
N HIS A 830 6.26 -12.33 20.68
CA HIS A 830 6.80 -12.80 21.95
C HIS A 830 6.59 -11.77 23.05
N SER A 831 6.29 -12.23 24.27
CA SER A 831 6.20 -11.35 25.42
C SER A 831 7.58 -10.83 25.82
N LEU A 832 7.63 -9.61 26.36
CA LEU A 832 8.85 -9.04 26.92
C LEU A 832 8.67 -8.78 28.42
N PRO A 833 9.72 -8.94 29.22
CA PRO A 833 11.09 -9.35 28.84
C PRO A 833 11.32 -10.86 28.66
N SER A 834 10.34 -11.71 28.97
CA SER A 834 10.48 -13.17 29.10
C SER A 834 10.66 -13.96 27.76
N LEU A 835 10.43 -13.32 26.62
CA LEU A 835 10.50 -13.91 25.29
C LEU A 835 9.61 -15.17 25.09
N ARG A 836 8.48 -15.27 25.79
CA ARG A 836 7.54 -16.37 25.61
C ARG A 836 6.71 -16.16 24.35
N PRO A 837 6.51 -17.18 23.51
CA PRO A 837 5.70 -17.04 22.32
C PRO A 837 4.24 -16.76 22.69
N LEU A 838 3.63 -15.77 22.04
CA LEU A 838 2.23 -15.34 22.19
C LEU A 838 1.41 -15.72 20.97
N ILE A 839 1.96 -15.46 19.77
CA ILE A 839 1.29 -15.71 18.49
C ILE A 839 2.29 -16.27 17.51
N ASP A 840 1.77 -17.13 16.63
CA ASP A 840 2.43 -17.61 15.44
C ASP A 840 1.36 -17.93 14.39
N ILE A 841 1.22 -17.04 13.40
CA ILE A 841 0.14 -17.11 12.39
C ILE A 841 0.66 -16.85 10.99
N ASP A 842 0.04 -17.48 10.00
CA ASP A 842 0.24 -17.15 8.61
C ASP A 842 -0.39 -15.78 8.32
N PHE A 843 0.36 -14.89 7.67
CA PHE A 843 -0.09 -13.53 7.42
C PHE A 843 0.01 -13.13 5.94
N LEU A 844 1.23 -13.10 5.41
CA LEU A 844 1.49 -12.58 4.07
C LEU A 844 2.67 -13.32 3.46
N PRO A 845 2.46 -14.14 2.41
CA PRO A 845 3.57 -14.80 1.72
C PRO A 845 4.57 -13.78 1.17
N LEU A 846 5.86 -14.04 1.36
CA LEU A 846 6.92 -13.14 0.88
C LEU A 846 6.89 -12.98 -0.64
N ALA A 847 6.40 -14.00 -1.35
CA ALA A 847 6.20 -13.98 -2.79
C ALA A 847 5.27 -12.84 -3.26
N ASP A 848 4.27 -12.46 -2.46
CA ASP A 848 3.36 -11.35 -2.77
C ASP A 848 4.06 -9.98 -2.72
N LEU A 849 5.22 -9.91 -2.05
CA LEU A 849 6.06 -8.70 -1.95
C LEU A 849 7.26 -8.73 -2.91
N SER A 850 7.40 -9.77 -3.73
CA SER A 850 8.55 -10.01 -4.63
C SER A 850 8.75 -8.91 -5.68
N PHE A 851 7.75 -8.10 -5.99
CA PHE A 851 7.90 -6.93 -6.87
C PHE A 851 8.89 -5.87 -6.32
N GLN A 852 9.23 -5.92 -5.03
CA GLN A 852 10.20 -5.05 -4.38
C GLN A 852 11.62 -5.64 -4.40
N THR A 853 11.81 -6.88 -4.80
CA THR A 853 13.11 -7.53 -4.87
C THR A 853 13.82 -7.22 -6.19
N ARG A 854 15.14 -7.01 -6.15
CA ARG A 854 15.92 -6.71 -7.37
C ARG A 854 16.10 -7.91 -8.27
N LYS A 855 16.04 -9.11 -7.71
CA LYS A 855 16.12 -10.38 -8.44
C LYS A 855 14.80 -11.13 -8.19
N PRO A 856 14.08 -11.52 -9.24
CA PRO A 856 12.99 -12.47 -9.05
C PRO A 856 13.60 -13.68 -8.33
N GLY A 857 13.02 -14.07 -7.20
CA GLY A 857 13.58 -15.14 -6.36
C GLY A 857 14.04 -16.33 -7.20
N ILE A 858 15.21 -16.86 -6.91
CA ILE A 858 15.78 -17.99 -7.65
C ILE A 858 14.83 -19.17 -7.45
N VAL A 859 14.09 -19.50 -8.50
CA VAL A 859 13.34 -20.75 -8.53
C VAL A 859 14.36 -21.84 -8.76
N ASP A 860 14.75 -22.55 -7.70
CA ASP A 860 15.54 -23.77 -7.87
C ASP A 860 14.71 -24.73 -8.76
N PRO A 861 15.24 -25.16 -9.92
CA PRO A 861 14.52 -26.07 -10.80
C PRO A 861 14.09 -27.36 -10.12
N MET A 862 14.80 -27.81 -9.08
CA MET A 862 14.45 -28.97 -8.27
C MET A 862 13.33 -28.69 -7.26
N LEU A 863 13.24 -27.45 -6.77
CA LEU A 863 12.18 -27.00 -5.84
C LEU A 863 10.96 -26.42 -6.56
N SER A 864 11.08 -26.06 -7.84
CA SER A 864 9.94 -25.57 -8.65
C SER A 864 8.84 -26.61 -8.81
N ILE A 865 9.17 -27.90 -8.68
CA ILE A 865 8.21 -29.01 -8.62
C ILE A 865 7.26 -28.86 -7.41
N TRP A 866 7.69 -28.18 -6.36
CA TRP A 866 6.94 -27.93 -5.13
C TRP A 866 6.44 -26.49 -5.01
N GLY A 867 6.67 -25.62 -6.01
CA GLY A 867 6.17 -24.24 -6.05
C GLY A 867 6.77 -23.30 -5.01
N GLN A 868 7.88 -23.67 -4.34
CA GLN A 868 8.52 -22.81 -3.35
C GLN A 868 9.58 -21.92 -3.99
N GLN A 869 9.44 -20.59 -3.82
CA GLN A 869 10.47 -19.62 -4.14
C GLN A 869 11.37 -19.42 -2.93
N MET A 870 12.70 -19.61 -3.11
CA MET A 870 13.67 -19.26 -2.07
C MET A 870 14.11 -17.82 -2.24
N PHE A 871 13.90 -17.01 -1.21
CA PHE A 871 14.42 -15.64 -1.13
C PHE A 871 15.75 -15.64 -0.37
N VAL A 872 16.71 -14.89 -0.91
CA VAL A 872 17.98 -14.65 -0.25
C VAL A 872 17.84 -13.41 0.62
N ASN A 873 18.48 -13.38 1.77
CA ASN A 873 18.38 -12.33 2.76
C ASN A 873 18.66 -10.92 2.20
N GLU A 874 19.66 -10.80 1.34
CA GLU A 874 20.05 -9.53 0.69
C GLU A 874 18.97 -8.97 -0.25
N ASP A 875 18.03 -9.80 -0.72
CA ASP A 875 16.95 -9.38 -1.60
C ASP A 875 15.73 -8.82 -0.84
N THR A 876 15.66 -9.03 0.48
CA THR A 876 14.53 -8.59 1.31
C THR A 876 14.71 -7.20 1.95
N ASP A 877 15.84 -6.56 1.77
CA ASP A 877 16.15 -5.24 2.37
C ASP A 877 15.12 -4.18 2.01
N GLN A 878 14.64 -4.14 0.76
CA GLN A 878 13.64 -3.18 0.33
C GLN A 878 12.29 -3.46 1.00
N ILE A 879 11.93 -4.72 1.17
CA ILE A 879 10.72 -5.14 1.89
C ILE A 879 10.82 -4.68 3.35
N ALA A 880 11.97 -4.90 4.01
CA ALA A 880 12.20 -4.46 5.38
C ALA A 880 12.09 -2.94 5.58
N ARG A 881 12.39 -2.14 4.55
CA ARG A 881 12.27 -0.67 4.58
C ARG A 881 10.84 -0.17 4.39
N THR A 882 10.01 -0.91 3.68
CA THR A 882 8.61 -0.57 3.39
C THR A 882 7.61 -1.27 4.31
N PHE A 883 8.06 -2.26 5.08
CA PHE A 883 7.29 -2.94 6.12
C PHE A 883 7.65 -2.35 7.47
N CYS A 884 6.70 -1.74 8.18
CA CYS A 884 6.95 -1.11 9.46
C CYS A 884 5.80 -1.34 10.44
N PHE A 885 6.13 -1.29 11.73
CA PHE A 885 5.17 -1.27 12.82
C PHE A 885 5.20 0.10 13.51
N SER A 886 4.08 0.51 14.08
CA SER A 886 4.01 1.63 15.01
C SER A 886 4.18 1.14 16.45
N ASN A 887 4.42 2.07 17.35
CA ASN A 887 4.54 1.82 18.79
C ASN A 887 3.27 1.24 19.44
N ARG A 888 2.10 1.30 18.77
CA ARG A 888 0.80 0.80 19.28
C ARG A 888 0.33 -0.50 18.63
N GLY A 889 1.20 -1.20 17.94
CA GLY A 889 0.88 -2.46 17.29
C GLY A 889 0.09 -2.34 15.99
N HIS A 890 0.04 -1.16 15.39
CA HIS A 890 -0.40 -0.99 14.03
C HIS A 890 0.78 -1.18 13.09
N GLY A 891 0.54 -1.72 11.91
CA GLY A 891 1.57 -1.95 10.92
C GLY A 891 1.15 -1.45 9.56
N LEU A 892 2.15 -1.34 8.69
CA LEU A 892 2.01 -0.89 7.32
C LEU A 892 2.98 -1.66 6.44
N TYR A 893 2.55 -2.03 5.25
CA TYR A 893 3.43 -2.54 4.21
C TYR A 893 3.00 -2.09 2.83
N LEU A 894 3.95 -2.02 1.90
CA LEU A 894 3.69 -1.75 0.49
C LEU A 894 3.21 -3.05 -0.15
N CYS A 895 1.93 -3.13 -0.50
CA CYS A 895 1.32 -4.35 -1.05
C CYS A 895 1.30 -4.39 -2.59
N SER A 896 1.53 -3.25 -3.23
CA SER A 896 1.77 -3.11 -4.66
C SER A 896 2.59 -1.83 -4.91
N PRO A 897 3.11 -1.59 -6.12
CA PRO A 897 3.86 -0.35 -6.40
C PRO A 897 3.09 0.94 -6.09
N THR A 898 1.77 0.90 -6.09
CA THR A 898 0.88 2.07 -5.93
C THR A 898 0.02 2.03 -4.67
N GLU A 899 0.11 0.97 -3.84
CA GLU A 899 -0.80 0.79 -2.71
C GLU A 899 -0.07 0.41 -1.42
N LEU A 900 -0.52 1.00 -0.31
CA LEU A 900 -0.12 0.69 1.05
C LEU A 900 -1.25 -0.02 1.78
N GLN A 901 -0.95 -1.11 2.48
CA GLN A 901 -1.88 -1.84 3.32
C GLN A 901 -1.55 -1.62 4.80
N LYS A 902 -2.52 -1.10 5.56
CA LYS A 902 -2.45 -1.06 7.02
C LYS A 902 -2.91 -2.39 7.60
N PHE A 903 -2.34 -2.77 8.74
CA PHE A 903 -2.78 -3.92 9.55
C PHE A 903 -2.59 -3.61 11.04
N THR A 904 -3.13 -4.45 11.90
CA THR A 904 -2.98 -4.30 13.35
C THR A 904 -2.78 -5.63 14.04
N VAL A 905 -1.99 -5.63 15.10
CA VAL A 905 -1.88 -6.75 16.05
C VAL A 905 -2.62 -6.43 17.37
N SER A 906 -3.26 -5.27 17.47
CA SER A 906 -4.03 -4.86 18.65
C SER A 906 -5.45 -5.43 18.60
N ALA A 907 -5.81 -6.25 19.56
CA ALA A 907 -7.15 -6.81 19.70
C ALA A 907 -8.20 -5.72 19.99
N GLU A 908 -7.88 -4.72 20.80
CA GLU A 908 -8.76 -3.60 21.12
C GLU A 908 -9.13 -2.78 19.87
N PHE A 909 -8.13 -2.46 19.05
CA PHE A 909 -8.36 -1.75 17.81
C PHE A 909 -9.19 -2.58 16.82
N SER A 910 -8.94 -3.89 16.75
CA SER A 910 -9.71 -4.80 15.89
C SER A 910 -11.19 -4.87 16.28
N ALA A 911 -11.50 -4.78 17.55
CA ALA A 911 -12.88 -4.77 18.03
C ALA A 911 -13.62 -3.48 17.61
N SER A 912 -12.94 -2.34 17.65
CA SER A 912 -13.51 -1.05 17.23
C SER A 912 -13.49 -0.83 15.71
N LEU A 913 -12.74 -1.64 14.96
CA LEU A 913 -12.58 -1.46 13.51
C LEU A 913 -13.91 -1.49 12.76
N ALA A 914 -14.84 -2.36 13.16
CA ALA A 914 -16.15 -2.45 12.53
C ALA A 914 -16.99 -1.16 12.66
N GLU A 915 -16.77 -0.39 13.73
CA GLU A 915 -17.40 0.92 13.92
C GLU A 915 -16.73 2.01 13.09
N MET A 916 -15.41 1.86 12.83
CA MET A 916 -14.62 2.81 12.06
C MET A 916 -14.78 2.65 10.55
N MET A 917 -15.21 1.49 10.07
CA MET A 917 -15.43 1.25 8.64
C MET A 917 -16.69 1.98 8.16
N GLY A 918 -16.58 2.68 7.04
CA GLY A 918 -17.71 3.30 6.36
C GLY A 918 -18.69 2.25 5.82
N GLU A 919 -19.96 2.62 5.74
CA GLU A 919 -21.02 1.80 5.16
C GLU A 919 -21.17 2.15 3.67
N LEU A 920 -21.10 1.13 2.82
CA LEU A 920 -21.19 1.29 1.36
C LEU A 920 -22.62 1.50 0.88
N PHE A 921 -23.58 0.76 1.43
CA PHE A 921 -24.94 0.70 0.90
C PHE A 921 -25.96 1.30 1.86
N PHE A 922 -26.77 2.21 1.32
CA PHE A 922 -27.96 2.73 1.98
C PHE A 922 -29.20 2.52 1.10
N PRO A 923 -30.35 2.13 1.64
CA PRO A 923 -31.57 2.04 0.87
C PRO A 923 -31.99 3.42 0.35
N HIS A 924 -31.88 3.64 -0.95
CA HIS A 924 -32.40 4.82 -1.64
C HIS A 924 -33.65 4.44 -2.44
N GLU A 925 -34.58 5.36 -2.58
CA GLU A 925 -35.66 5.20 -3.53
C GLU A 925 -35.12 5.29 -4.96
N MET A 926 -35.57 4.36 -5.82
CA MET A 926 -35.23 4.44 -7.22
C MET A 926 -35.88 5.70 -7.82
N PRO A 927 -35.15 6.48 -8.62
CA PRO A 927 -35.74 7.59 -9.36
C PRO A 927 -36.96 7.10 -10.16
N GLU A 928 -38.04 7.86 -10.13
CA GLU A 928 -39.22 7.51 -10.91
C GLU A 928 -38.84 7.38 -12.39
N ALA A 929 -39.31 6.32 -13.02
CA ALA A 929 -39.17 6.18 -14.47
C ALA A 929 -39.90 7.35 -15.15
N PRO A 930 -39.25 8.03 -16.09
CA PRO A 930 -39.90 9.13 -16.80
C PRO A 930 -41.19 8.64 -17.45
N LYS A 931 -42.28 9.38 -17.25
CA LYS A 931 -43.60 9.04 -17.82
C LYS A 931 -43.44 9.05 -19.34
N GLN A 932 -43.59 7.90 -19.98
CA GLN A 932 -43.67 7.81 -21.43
C GLN A 932 -44.80 8.75 -21.94
N SER A 933 -44.44 9.61 -22.88
CA SER A 933 -45.37 10.55 -23.45
C SER A 933 -46.67 9.85 -23.90
N PHE A 934 -47.82 10.34 -23.50
CA PHE A 934 -49.16 9.77 -23.75
C PHE A 934 -49.41 9.48 -25.24
N PHE A 935 -48.63 10.08 -26.14
CA PHE A 935 -48.74 9.88 -27.59
C PHE A 935 -48.19 8.56 -28.10
N VAL A 936 -47.25 7.88 -27.39
CA VAL A 936 -46.71 6.58 -27.80
C VAL A 936 -47.73 5.46 -27.58
N GLY A 937 -48.63 5.63 -26.57
CA GLY A 937 -49.67 4.65 -26.28
C GLY A 937 -50.85 4.66 -27.26
N LEU A 938 -51.03 5.73 -28.02
CA LEU A 938 -52.19 5.86 -28.94
C LEU A 938 -51.89 5.43 -30.38
N PHE A 939 -50.63 5.36 -30.81
CA PHE A 939 -50.25 5.01 -32.18
C PHE A 939 -49.27 3.85 -32.30
N GLY A 940 -48.91 3.23 -31.20
CA GLY A 940 -48.03 2.07 -31.16
C GLY A 940 -48.82 0.79 -31.42
N SER A 941 -48.68 0.24 -32.62
CA SER A 941 -49.09 -1.15 -32.91
C SER A 941 -48.42 -2.07 -31.96
N GLY A 942 -49.17 -2.64 -30.99
CA GLY A 942 -48.85 -3.84 -30.17
C GLY A 942 -47.37 -4.06 -29.81
N VAL A 943 -46.78 -3.19 -28.92
CA VAL A 943 -45.51 -3.55 -28.30
C VAL A 943 -45.73 -4.80 -27.44
N ARG A 944 -45.23 -5.93 -27.90
CA ARG A 944 -45.25 -7.16 -27.10
C ARG A 944 -44.37 -6.92 -25.89
N THR A 945 -44.96 -6.96 -24.72
CA THR A 945 -44.21 -6.89 -23.46
C THR A 945 -43.28 -8.10 -23.39
N LEU A 946 -41.95 -7.85 -23.31
CA LEU A 946 -40.95 -8.89 -23.17
C LEU A 946 -41.06 -9.55 -21.79
N ASN A 947 -41.55 -10.80 -21.80
CA ASN A 947 -41.54 -11.63 -20.59
C ASN A 947 -40.20 -12.42 -20.56
N ARG A 948 -39.17 -11.86 -19.88
CA ARG A 948 -37.83 -12.48 -19.81
C ARG A 948 -37.86 -13.81 -19.06
N GLU A 949 -38.73 -13.96 -18.06
CA GLU A 949 -38.87 -15.21 -17.30
C GLU A 949 -39.38 -16.37 -18.19
N GLU A 950 -40.36 -16.09 -19.03
CA GLU A 950 -40.87 -17.09 -19.98
C GLU A 950 -39.83 -17.41 -21.05
N LEU A 951 -39.08 -16.43 -21.52
CA LEU A 951 -38.09 -16.58 -22.57
C LEU A 951 -36.85 -17.35 -22.14
N PHE A 952 -36.32 -17.08 -20.97
CA PHE A 952 -35.06 -17.60 -20.47
C PHE A 952 -35.23 -18.68 -19.40
N GLY A 953 -36.41 -18.81 -18.78
CA GLY A 953 -36.69 -19.70 -17.63
C GLY A 953 -36.80 -21.20 -17.93
N GLU A 954 -36.80 -21.61 -19.19
CA GLU A 954 -36.84 -23.04 -19.55
C GLU A 954 -35.49 -23.71 -19.26
N THR A 955 -35.43 -24.39 -18.13
CA THR A 955 -34.28 -25.22 -17.78
C THR A 955 -34.50 -26.67 -18.21
N SER A 956 -33.60 -27.19 -19.02
CA SER A 956 -33.52 -28.60 -19.39
C SER A 956 -32.91 -29.51 -18.31
N SER A 957 -33.15 -29.28 -17.04
CA SER A 957 -32.72 -30.23 -15.99
C SER A 957 -33.53 -30.12 -14.71
N GLY A 958 -34.07 -31.27 -14.37
CA GLY A 958 -34.90 -31.70 -13.30
C GLY A 958 -34.86 -31.03 -11.93
N ARG A 959 -35.99 -30.94 -11.41
CA ARG A 959 -36.56 -30.87 -10.03
C ARG A 959 -35.68 -30.91 -8.77
N ALA A 960 -34.33 -30.94 -8.83
CA ALA A 960 -33.48 -31.07 -7.64
C ALA A 960 -33.03 -29.74 -7.01
N SER A 961 -33.24 -28.58 -7.67
CA SER A 961 -32.66 -27.30 -7.27
C SER A 961 -33.62 -26.35 -6.52
N ARG A 962 -34.83 -26.75 -6.19
CA ARG A 962 -35.83 -25.85 -5.54
C ARG A 962 -35.66 -25.60 -4.05
N SER A 963 -34.67 -26.17 -3.37
CA SER A 963 -34.57 -26.08 -1.90
C SER A 963 -33.59 -25.04 -1.38
N LEU A 964 -32.71 -24.50 -2.20
CA LEU A 964 -31.68 -23.52 -1.72
C LEU A 964 -32.05 -22.05 -1.91
N ALA A 965 -33.03 -21.72 -2.71
CA ALA A 965 -33.42 -20.32 -3.01
C ALA A 965 -34.19 -19.60 -1.90
N LYS A 966 -34.39 -20.23 -0.70
CA LYS A 966 -35.19 -19.68 0.39
C LYS A 966 -34.45 -18.75 1.37
N HIS A 967 -33.18 -18.44 1.17
CA HIS A 967 -32.37 -17.73 2.18
C HIS A 967 -31.78 -16.38 1.79
N ILE A 968 -32.30 -15.71 0.78
CA ILE A 968 -31.99 -14.28 0.57
C ILE A 968 -33.11 -13.45 1.20
N PRO A 969 -32.88 -12.80 2.36
CA PRO A 969 -33.92 -11.99 3.00
C PRO A 969 -34.15 -10.71 2.18
N ARG A 970 -35.34 -10.58 1.59
CA ARG A 970 -35.76 -9.43 0.77
C ARG A 970 -36.54 -8.35 1.53
N SER A 971 -36.76 -8.47 2.84
CA SER A 971 -37.51 -7.48 3.61
C SER A 971 -36.69 -6.90 4.75
N SER A 972 -36.75 -5.59 4.93
CA SER A 972 -36.14 -4.87 6.06
C SER A 972 -36.53 -5.42 7.44
N ALA A 973 -37.72 -5.97 7.57
CA ALA A 973 -38.21 -6.59 8.81
C ALA A 973 -37.44 -7.86 9.21
N GLN A 974 -36.91 -8.64 8.26
CA GLN A 974 -36.07 -9.80 8.56
C GLN A 974 -34.63 -9.43 8.93
N ILE A 975 -34.12 -8.32 8.35
CA ILE A 975 -32.81 -7.76 8.70
C ILE A 975 -32.85 -7.15 10.11
N GLU A 976 -33.94 -6.46 10.47
CA GLU A 976 -34.15 -5.94 11.83
C GLU A 976 -34.25 -7.07 12.88
N GLN A 977 -34.89 -8.19 12.56
CA GLN A 977 -34.93 -9.36 13.45
C GLN A 977 -33.56 -10.03 13.62
N LEU A 978 -32.75 -10.09 12.57
CA LEU A 978 -31.37 -10.59 12.66
C LEU A 978 -30.46 -9.60 13.40
N GLY A 979 -30.60 -8.29 13.15
CA GLY A 979 -29.91 -7.24 13.89
C GLY A 979 -30.27 -7.24 15.38
N GLN A 980 -31.55 -7.39 15.73
CA GLN A 980 -32.01 -7.52 17.13
C GLN A 980 -31.49 -8.81 17.79
N ARG A 981 -31.40 -9.93 17.08
CA ARG A 981 -30.79 -11.17 17.60
C ARG A 981 -29.29 -11.07 17.81
N ALA A 982 -28.60 -10.39 16.91
CA ALA A 982 -27.15 -10.11 17.06
C ALA A 982 -26.88 -9.12 18.21
N SER A 983 -27.71 -8.07 18.35
CA SER A 983 -27.65 -7.12 19.46
C SER A 983 -27.98 -7.77 20.81
N THR A 984 -28.96 -8.69 20.87
CA THR A 984 -29.27 -9.44 22.09
C THR A 984 -28.16 -10.39 22.48
N ALA A 985 -27.54 -11.08 21.50
CA ALA A 985 -26.36 -11.90 21.74
C ALA A 985 -25.14 -11.09 22.22
N ALA A 986 -24.93 -9.91 21.66
CA ALA A 986 -23.86 -8.99 22.09
C ALA A 986 -24.11 -8.44 23.49
N SER A 987 -25.37 -8.14 23.86
CA SER A 987 -25.74 -7.68 25.21
C SER A 987 -25.67 -8.80 26.24
N GLU A 988 -25.95 -10.04 25.87
CA GLU A 988 -25.75 -11.22 26.73
C GLU A 988 -24.27 -11.51 26.98
N VAL A 989 -23.41 -11.36 25.94
CA VAL A 989 -21.94 -11.47 26.07
C VAL A 989 -21.39 -10.35 26.96
N SER A 990 -21.91 -9.12 26.82
CA SER A 990 -21.49 -7.98 27.65
C SER A 990 -21.91 -8.12 29.09
N ARG A 991 -23.14 -8.67 29.38
CA ARG A 991 -23.59 -9.01 30.73
C ARG A 991 -22.77 -10.15 31.32
N ALA A 992 -22.44 -11.17 30.56
CA ALA A 992 -21.56 -12.25 31.00
C ALA A 992 -20.16 -11.72 31.33
N HIS A 993 -19.67 -10.71 30.58
CA HIS A 993 -18.40 -10.07 30.85
C HIS A 993 -18.40 -9.24 32.14
N GLN A 994 -19.48 -8.53 32.44
CA GLN A 994 -19.62 -7.80 33.71
C GLN A 994 -19.76 -8.73 34.93
N GLN A 995 -20.36 -9.91 34.77
CA GLN A 995 -20.49 -10.90 35.85
C GLN A 995 -19.20 -11.67 36.16
N VAL A 996 -18.24 -11.71 35.22
CA VAL A 996 -16.93 -12.36 35.37
C VAL A 996 -15.94 -11.52 36.15
N LEU A 997 -16.20 -10.22 36.38
CA LEU A 997 -15.35 -9.34 37.19
C LEU A 997 -15.49 -9.49 38.71
N GLU A 998 -16.41 -10.34 39.20
CA GLU A 998 -16.48 -10.69 40.63
C GLU A 998 -15.90 -12.10 40.85
N PRO A 999 -14.84 -12.26 41.65
CA PRO A 999 -14.08 -13.52 41.76
C PRO A 999 -14.85 -14.70 42.39
N GLU A 1000 -15.94 -14.46 43.05
CA GLU A 1000 -16.68 -15.50 43.79
C GLU A 1000 -17.71 -16.29 42.94
N ASN A 1001 -18.05 -15.82 41.74
CA ASN A 1001 -19.06 -16.45 40.88
C ASN A 1001 -18.47 -17.27 39.71
N PHE A 1002 -17.15 -17.34 39.59
CA PHE A 1002 -16.48 -17.96 38.44
C PHE A 1002 -16.69 -19.47 38.34
N SER A 1003 -16.68 -20.17 39.49
CA SER A 1003 -16.78 -21.63 39.52
C SER A 1003 -18.18 -22.17 39.19
N SER A 1004 -19.23 -21.48 39.65
CA SER A 1004 -20.61 -21.92 39.43
C SER A 1004 -21.14 -21.62 38.04
N SER A 1005 -20.70 -20.49 37.45
CA SER A 1005 -21.07 -20.09 36.07
C SER A 1005 -20.41 -20.94 35.01
N ALA A 1006 -19.15 -21.34 35.21
CA ALA A 1006 -18.43 -22.25 34.31
C ALA A 1006 -19.05 -23.65 34.32
N HIS A 1007 -19.48 -24.14 35.48
CA HIS A 1007 -20.15 -25.44 35.62
C HIS A 1007 -21.54 -25.45 34.99
N GLY A 1008 -22.31 -24.36 35.12
CA GLY A 1008 -23.62 -24.18 34.48
C GLY A 1008 -23.56 -24.12 32.95
N LEU A 1009 -22.55 -23.47 32.40
CA LEU A 1009 -22.29 -23.41 30.95
C LEU A 1009 -21.86 -24.79 30.42
N MET A 1010 -21.01 -25.50 31.14
CA MET A 1010 -20.52 -26.82 30.71
C MET A 1010 -21.67 -27.85 30.69
N LEU A 1011 -22.62 -27.79 31.60
CA LEU A 1011 -23.81 -28.64 31.61
C LEU A 1011 -24.82 -28.29 30.51
N LYS A 1012 -24.94 -27.02 30.14
CA LYS A 1012 -25.87 -26.54 29.10
C LYS A 1012 -25.44 -26.92 27.66
N TYR A 1013 -24.15 -27.19 27.42
CA TYR A 1013 -23.61 -27.54 26.11
C TYR A 1013 -23.14 -28.99 25.96
N LYS A 1014 -23.17 -29.80 27.03
CA LYS A 1014 -22.73 -31.19 27.02
C LYS A 1014 -23.57 -32.10 26.12
N ASP A 1015 -24.85 -31.75 25.87
CA ASP A 1015 -25.81 -32.58 25.13
C ASP A 1015 -26.14 -32.09 23.72
N LYS A 1016 -25.49 -30.99 23.26
CA LYS A 1016 -25.70 -30.51 21.87
C LYS A 1016 -24.61 -31.04 20.94
N LYS A 1017 -25.05 -31.81 19.96
CA LYS A 1017 -24.16 -32.30 18.91
C LYS A 1017 -23.70 -31.13 18.05
N TRP A 1018 -22.39 -31.07 17.71
CA TRP A 1018 -21.69 -29.96 17.05
C TRP A 1018 -22.27 -29.52 15.72
N TYR A 1019 -23.10 -30.31 15.07
CA TYR A 1019 -23.78 -30.00 13.79
C TYR A 1019 -25.17 -29.39 13.97
N GLN A 1020 -25.56 -29.01 15.16
CA GLN A 1020 -26.85 -28.35 15.46
C GLN A 1020 -26.66 -26.89 15.92
N LEU A 1021 -25.42 -26.40 15.81
CA LEU A 1021 -25.08 -24.99 16.01
C LEU A 1021 -24.99 -24.30 14.60
#